data_b2f700241fbb38a705bd5c6a00a5a884
#
_entry.id   b2f700241fbb38a705bd5c6a00a5a884
#
_cell.length_a   1.000
_cell.length_b   1.000
_cell.length_c   1.000
_cell.angle_alpha   90.00
_cell.angle_beta   90.00
_cell.angle_gamma   90.00
#
_symmetry.space_group_name_H-M   'P 1'
#
loop_
_entity.id
_entity.type
_entity.pdbx_description
1 polymer ?
#
loop_
_entity_poly.entity_id
_entity_poly.type
_entity_poly.pdbx_seq_one_letter_code
_entity_poly.pdbx_strand_id
1 'polypeptide(L)'
;LLFVFCLALLAGCQKDPDTESTPVRDTDKVEGVIRMKLDRETAEALNVIRTRSGRVLTGNISFDELCERYNVTGMERLFADNGCAERTRKAGLDLWYIIRFEGSAEQVAEDFGEIAGVNHVEIPRRITKVGGMSRKSGTPWRKLMALPKAAPSNYPFNDPLFGGQWPLYNDGTINANAQAGADINVLPAWEKTAGRSDVIVAVVDEGVEYTHPDLAGNMWSGIGKNFCDRDNDDITWGEGHGTHVAGTIAAVSNNGIGISGIAGGTGGGNGAKIMSCEIFHPTDGHYDANSNATADAIKYAADNGAVICQNSWGYAAGALSYDQWSSADRATKEAIDYFIRYAGMSPDGETQTGPMAGGVVIFAAGNENSGQPGYPAAYEPCISVAAVSCTYEAAWYTNYGPTVDICAPGGGDAADFSRPIHYNEGYNLSTLPTDLQNGMTFVYTNFRGEVETHTIDYVSETLGYGYMQGTSMACPHVSGVAALIVSQFGAPGFTNKQLKEKLFSTARDIDSYQGPIYNGRGTYAGKIGKLVDAGAALDSGEVPPVSDQPTITPATGQNDTFTLGASERKTLQYTLAGYMEWRLDDPSGKIAKSIDGDVVTLTIDASQYAAGSYTAELLAMNGTKTAKRTIAYTVSKGDNPTGISMDFYPNPCTDVLNILPNYSGESTIRIRNSMGTEVMNITLGLINEEPVKLDVSGLASGTYLVQVTYNGIQITRTI
;
A
#
# COMPACT_ATOMS: atom_id res chain seq x y z
N LEU A 1 21.75 47.22 45.24
CA LEU A 1 21.09 45.95 45.52
C LEU A 1 21.32 45.01 44.33
N LEU A 2 22.29 44.11 44.54
CA LEU A 2 22.62 43.02 43.63
C LEU A 2 21.55 41.90 43.76
N PHE A 3 21.02 41.41 42.65
CA PHE A 3 20.39 40.09 42.57
C PHE A 3 21.18 39.23 41.58
N VAL A 4 21.80 38.19 42.13
CA VAL A 4 22.47 37.11 41.42
C VAL A 4 21.38 36.11 40.99
N PHE A 5 21.24 35.84 39.68
CA PHE A 5 20.44 34.70 39.17
C PHE A 5 21.39 33.57 38.82
N CYS A 6 21.27 32.49 39.59
CA CYS A 6 21.85 31.20 39.22
C CYS A 6 21.06 30.59 38.04
N LEU A 7 21.71 30.41 36.88
CA LEU A 7 21.25 29.55 35.80
C LEU A 7 21.54 28.10 36.20
N ALA A 8 20.49 27.35 36.51
CA ALA A 8 20.53 25.91 36.52
C ALA A 8 20.33 25.43 35.09
N LEU A 9 21.36 24.85 34.47
CA LEU A 9 21.29 24.08 33.25
C LEU A 9 20.55 22.77 33.54
N LEU A 10 19.26 22.71 33.23
CA LEU A 10 18.52 21.47 33.05
C LEU A 10 18.74 21.00 31.59
N ALA A 11 19.66 20.07 31.42
CA ALA A 11 19.71 19.25 30.21
C ALA A 11 18.48 18.37 30.18
N GLY A 12 17.40 18.87 29.57
CA GLY A 12 16.27 18.06 29.20
C GLY A 12 16.66 17.22 27.98
N CYS A 13 16.75 15.92 28.13
CA CYS A 13 16.68 14.99 27.00
C CYS A 13 15.35 15.24 26.28
N GLN A 14 15.38 15.93 25.13
CA GLN A 14 14.26 15.89 24.19
C GLN A 14 14.22 14.48 23.62
N LYS A 15 13.14 13.77 23.90
CA LYS A 15 12.77 12.52 23.19
C LYS A 15 12.61 12.87 21.70
N ASP A 16 13.11 11.99 20.87
CA ASP A 16 12.88 12.04 19.42
C ASP A 16 11.37 11.99 19.16
N PRO A 17 10.78 12.92 18.41
CA PRO A 17 9.35 12.88 18.07
C PRO A 17 8.99 11.73 17.14
N ASP A 18 9.96 11.05 16.54
CA ASP A 18 9.76 9.92 15.60
C ASP A 18 9.51 8.56 16.29
N THR A 19 9.41 8.48 17.62
CA THR A 19 9.29 7.21 18.35
C THR A 19 7.96 6.99 19.07
N GLU A 20 7.01 7.90 19.01
CA GLU A 20 5.67 7.64 19.53
C GLU A 20 4.71 7.31 18.38
N SER A 21 4.58 6.01 18.08
CA SER A 21 3.43 5.51 17.34
C SER A 21 2.17 5.92 18.10
N THR A 22 1.27 6.62 17.44
CA THR A 22 -0.06 6.88 18.02
C THR A 22 -0.69 5.51 18.32
N PRO A 23 -1.03 5.18 19.58
CA PRO A 23 -1.60 3.87 19.85
C PRO A 23 -2.91 3.73 19.08
N VAL A 24 -3.08 2.60 18.40
CA VAL A 24 -4.36 2.22 17.79
C VAL A 24 -5.44 2.34 18.85
N ARG A 25 -6.37 3.26 18.66
CA ARG A 25 -7.47 3.43 19.61
C ARG A 25 -8.45 2.28 19.40
N ASP A 26 -8.96 1.67 20.48
CA ASP A 26 -10.03 0.67 20.42
C ASP A 26 -11.31 1.20 19.75
N THR A 27 -11.46 2.52 19.69
CA THR A 27 -12.57 3.24 19.04
C THR A 27 -12.57 3.11 17.51
N ASP A 28 -11.51 2.60 16.88
CA ASP A 28 -11.44 2.46 15.43
C ASP A 28 -12.06 1.17 14.90
N LYS A 29 -12.46 0.26 15.78
CA LYS A 29 -13.16 -0.98 15.42
C LYS A 29 -14.63 -0.71 15.12
N VAL A 30 -15.18 -1.44 14.17
CA VAL A 30 -16.60 -1.38 13.84
C VAL A 30 -17.34 -2.42 14.67
N GLU A 31 -18.27 -1.97 15.50
CA GLU A 31 -19.08 -2.84 16.34
C GLU A 31 -20.18 -3.58 15.54
N GLY A 32 -20.61 -4.72 16.04
CA GLY A 32 -21.73 -5.47 15.47
C GLY A 32 -21.42 -6.23 14.19
N VAL A 33 -20.15 -6.28 13.76
CA VAL A 33 -19.74 -6.98 12.55
C VAL A 33 -18.34 -7.58 12.70
N ILE A 34 -18.16 -8.80 12.16
CA ILE A 34 -16.84 -9.41 11.91
C ILE A 34 -16.74 -9.92 10.49
N ARG A 35 -15.50 -10.09 10.00
CA ARG A 35 -15.22 -10.81 8.76
C ARG A 35 -14.49 -12.10 9.11
N MET A 36 -14.87 -13.19 8.45
CA MET A 36 -14.36 -14.52 8.75
C MET A 36 -13.98 -15.23 7.46
N LYS A 37 -12.78 -15.80 7.43
CA LYS A 37 -12.32 -16.67 6.35
C LYS A 37 -12.34 -18.12 6.80
N LEU A 38 -13.03 -18.95 6.04
CA LEU A 38 -13.11 -20.39 6.28
C LEU A 38 -12.08 -21.17 5.45
N ASP A 39 -11.82 -22.41 5.85
CA ASP A 39 -11.21 -23.35 4.94
C ASP A 39 -12.20 -23.81 3.86
N ARG A 40 -11.68 -24.47 2.83
CA ARG A 40 -12.48 -24.86 1.66
C ARG A 40 -13.56 -25.89 2.03
N GLU A 41 -13.23 -26.87 2.85
CA GLU A 41 -14.13 -27.95 3.25
C GLU A 41 -15.32 -27.40 4.05
N THR A 42 -15.03 -26.56 5.04
CA THR A 42 -16.05 -25.90 5.86
C THR A 42 -16.94 -24.97 5.03
N ALA A 43 -16.33 -24.15 4.17
CA ALA A 43 -17.07 -23.20 3.33
C ALA A 43 -18.02 -23.89 2.33
N GLU A 44 -17.66 -25.08 1.81
CA GLU A 44 -18.48 -25.88 0.91
C GLU A 44 -19.57 -26.67 1.65
N ALA A 45 -19.36 -27.00 2.93
CA ALA A 45 -20.32 -27.70 3.77
C ALA A 45 -21.41 -26.79 4.35
N LEU A 46 -21.11 -25.48 4.52
CA LEU A 46 -22.07 -24.54 5.09
C LEU A 46 -23.25 -24.27 4.15
N ASN A 47 -24.48 -24.34 4.72
CA ASN A 47 -25.73 -23.99 4.04
C ASN A 47 -26.40 -22.84 4.84
N VAL A 48 -26.00 -21.62 4.59
CA VAL A 48 -26.51 -20.44 5.31
C VAL A 48 -27.93 -20.14 4.86
N ILE A 49 -28.87 -20.23 5.80
CA ILE A 49 -30.29 -19.88 5.59
C ILE A 49 -30.75 -18.88 6.67
N ARG A 50 -31.66 -18.00 6.30
CA ARG A 50 -32.37 -17.13 7.23
C ARG A 50 -33.79 -17.63 7.42
N THR A 51 -34.16 -17.95 8.64
CA THR A 51 -35.52 -18.43 8.97
C THR A 51 -36.53 -17.26 8.91
N ARG A 52 -37.82 -17.62 8.89
CA ARG A 52 -38.93 -16.62 8.96
C ARG A 52 -38.88 -15.78 10.25
N SER A 53 -38.29 -16.30 11.32
CA SER A 53 -38.10 -15.57 12.58
C SER A 53 -36.84 -14.68 12.58
N GLY A 54 -36.08 -14.63 11.46
CA GLY A 54 -34.88 -13.83 11.33
C GLY A 54 -33.60 -14.53 11.80
N ARG A 55 -33.69 -15.75 12.37
CA ARG A 55 -32.48 -16.51 12.81
C ARG A 55 -31.65 -16.99 11.62
N VAL A 56 -30.34 -16.93 11.78
CA VAL A 56 -29.39 -17.51 10.83
C VAL A 56 -29.09 -18.95 11.27
N LEU A 57 -29.16 -19.88 10.33
CA LEU A 57 -28.76 -21.29 10.49
C LEU A 57 -27.77 -21.63 9.37
N THR A 58 -26.77 -22.43 9.68
CA THR A 58 -25.69 -22.79 8.75
C THR A 58 -25.66 -24.28 8.46
N GLY A 59 -26.40 -25.10 9.23
CA GLY A 59 -26.34 -26.55 9.17
C GLY A 59 -25.12 -27.15 9.88
N ASN A 60 -24.28 -26.31 10.50
CA ASN A 60 -23.17 -26.73 11.37
C ASN A 60 -23.48 -26.33 12.81
N ILE A 61 -23.46 -27.31 13.72
CA ILE A 61 -23.92 -27.14 15.12
C ILE A 61 -23.12 -26.04 15.83
N SER A 62 -21.80 -26.01 15.68
CA SER A 62 -20.95 -25.03 16.36
C SER A 62 -21.23 -23.60 15.89
N PHE A 63 -21.43 -23.39 14.58
CA PHE A 63 -21.84 -22.08 14.05
C PHE A 63 -23.26 -21.72 14.50
N ASP A 64 -24.20 -22.66 14.47
CA ASP A 64 -25.60 -22.42 14.81
C ASP A 64 -25.75 -22.03 16.30
N GLU A 65 -24.97 -22.64 17.21
CA GLU A 65 -24.90 -22.27 18.64
C GLU A 65 -24.39 -20.84 18.86
N LEU A 66 -23.34 -20.42 18.15
CA LEU A 66 -22.84 -19.06 18.25
C LEU A 66 -23.79 -18.05 17.58
N CYS A 67 -24.40 -18.40 16.44
CA CYS A 67 -25.43 -17.58 15.81
C CYS A 67 -26.61 -17.30 16.75
N GLU A 68 -27.02 -18.29 17.54
CA GLU A 68 -28.07 -18.11 18.56
C GLU A 68 -27.58 -17.27 19.75
N ARG A 69 -26.39 -17.59 20.27
CA ARG A 69 -25.79 -16.90 21.45
C ARG A 69 -25.65 -15.39 21.22
N TYR A 70 -25.19 -14.99 20.04
CA TYR A 70 -24.89 -13.60 19.68
C TYR A 70 -25.97 -12.92 18.85
N ASN A 71 -27.17 -13.50 18.79
CA ASN A 71 -28.27 -12.97 17.99
C ASN A 71 -27.81 -12.53 16.58
N VAL A 72 -27.11 -13.45 15.87
CA VAL A 72 -26.60 -13.17 14.51
C VAL A 72 -27.78 -12.85 13.61
N THR A 73 -27.78 -11.63 13.06
CA THR A 73 -28.83 -11.11 12.18
C THR A 73 -28.53 -11.33 10.70
N GLY A 74 -27.26 -11.58 10.34
CA GLY A 74 -26.82 -11.83 8.97
C GLY A 74 -25.50 -12.58 8.93
N MET A 75 -25.40 -13.52 7.99
CA MET A 75 -24.16 -14.18 7.60
C MET A 75 -24.22 -14.40 6.08
N GLU A 76 -23.29 -13.82 5.35
CA GLU A 76 -23.27 -13.86 3.90
C GLU A 76 -21.85 -13.82 3.37
N ARG A 77 -21.64 -14.14 2.10
CA ARG A 77 -20.33 -13.96 1.46
C ARG A 77 -19.94 -12.48 1.48
N LEU A 78 -18.69 -12.19 1.86
CA LEU A 78 -18.17 -10.84 1.82
C LEU A 78 -18.09 -10.32 0.37
N PHE A 79 -17.61 -11.16 -0.53
CA PHE A 79 -17.40 -10.83 -1.94
C PHE A 79 -18.51 -11.38 -2.82
N ALA A 80 -19.11 -10.53 -3.65
CA ALA A 80 -20.05 -10.93 -4.66
C ALA A 80 -19.36 -11.68 -5.81
N ASP A 81 -20.10 -12.56 -6.50
CA ASP A 81 -19.56 -13.35 -7.62
C ASP A 81 -19.27 -12.47 -8.86
N ASN A 82 -20.12 -11.53 -9.21
CA ASN A 82 -19.98 -10.63 -10.37
C ASN A 82 -19.65 -11.35 -11.69
N GLY A 83 -20.02 -12.64 -11.85
CA GLY A 83 -19.73 -13.43 -13.04
C GLY A 83 -18.28 -13.94 -13.15
N CYS A 84 -17.49 -13.85 -12.08
CA CYS A 84 -16.07 -14.23 -12.03
C CYS A 84 -15.78 -15.31 -10.98
N ALA A 85 -16.70 -16.29 -10.82
CA ALA A 85 -16.63 -17.31 -9.79
C ALA A 85 -15.33 -18.10 -9.78
N GLU A 86 -14.80 -18.45 -10.96
CA GLU A 86 -13.61 -19.29 -11.06
C GLU A 86 -12.36 -18.57 -10.54
N ARG A 87 -12.07 -17.34 -11.00
CA ARG A 87 -10.93 -16.58 -10.50
C ARG A 87 -11.10 -16.14 -9.04
N THR A 88 -12.35 -15.88 -8.58
CA THR A 88 -12.68 -15.64 -7.18
C THR A 88 -12.31 -16.85 -6.31
N ARG A 89 -12.63 -18.06 -6.79
CA ARG A 89 -12.27 -19.33 -6.13
C ARG A 89 -10.76 -19.57 -6.14
N LYS A 90 -10.07 -19.32 -7.26
CA LYS A 90 -8.61 -19.43 -7.36
C LYS A 90 -7.91 -18.51 -6.36
N ALA A 91 -8.44 -17.31 -6.14
CA ALA A 91 -7.94 -16.35 -5.17
C ALA A 91 -8.35 -16.66 -3.72
N GLY A 92 -9.29 -17.58 -3.49
CA GLY A 92 -9.82 -17.90 -2.17
C GLY A 92 -10.66 -16.79 -1.55
N LEU A 93 -11.18 -15.86 -2.37
CA LEU A 93 -12.06 -14.78 -1.91
C LEU A 93 -13.48 -15.28 -1.64
N ASP A 94 -13.89 -16.37 -2.29
CA ASP A 94 -15.14 -17.07 -2.03
C ASP A 94 -15.22 -17.72 -0.64
N LEU A 95 -14.12 -17.72 0.12
CA LEU A 95 -14.05 -18.27 1.47
C LEU A 95 -14.38 -17.25 2.56
N TRP A 96 -14.52 -15.98 2.19
CA TRP A 96 -14.79 -14.90 3.14
C TRP A 96 -16.29 -14.70 3.38
N TYR A 97 -16.65 -14.54 4.66
CA TYR A 97 -17.99 -14.22 5.14
C TYR A 97 -17.98 -12.96 5.97
N ILE A 98 -19.08 -12.21 5.92
CA ILE A 98 -19.40 -11.12 6.84
C ILE A 98 -20.51 -11.60 7.77
N ILE A 99 -20.35 -11.36 9.07
CA ILE A 99 -21.31 -11.76 10.10
C ILE A 99 -21.74 -10.52 10.85
N ARG A 100 -23.06 -10.29 10.92
CA ARG A 100 -23.67 -9.19 11.70
C ARG A 100 -24.36 -9.75 12.92
N PHE A 101 -24.14 -9.11 14.06
CA PHE A 101 -24.59 -9.63 15.35
C PHE A 101 -24.83 -8.50 16.36
N GLU A 102 -25.27 -8.86 17.57
CA GLU A 102 -25.35 -7.97 18.72
C GLU A 102 -24.27 -8.33 19.74
N GLY A 103 -23.58 -7.36 20.33
CA GLY A 103 -22.59 -7.53 21.38
C GLY A 103 -21.20 -7.03 21.03
N SER A 104 -20.20 -7.40 21.86
CA SER A 104 -18.79 -7.02 21.67
C SER A 104 -18.18 -7.78 20.50
N ALA A 105 -17.59 -7.04 19.57
CA ALA A 105 -16.94 -7.61 18.39
C ALA A 105 -15.73 -8.49 18.76
N GLU A 106 -15.00 -8.16 19.82
CA GLU A 106 -13.85 -8.93 20.29
C GLU A 106 -14.24 -10.33 20.76
N GLN A 107 -15.27 -10.43 21.60
CA GLN A 107 -15.71 -11.73 22.12
C GLN A 107 -16.28 -12.61 21.01
N VAL A 108 -17.05 -12.03 20.10
CA VAL A 108 -17.59 -12.75 18.95
C VAL A 108 -16.48 -13.22 18.03
N ALA A 109 -15.47 -12.38 17.75
CA ALA A 109 -14.33 -12.76 16.93
C ALA A 109 -13.51 -13.89 17.55
N GLU A 110 -13.31 -13.89 18.88
CA GLU A 110 -12.63 -14.94 19.62
C GLU A 110 -13.40 -16.26 19.52
N ASP A 111 -14.68 -16.26 19.89
CA ASP A 111 -15.50 -17.47 19.91
C ASP A 111 -15.66 -18.11 18.52
N PHE A 112 -15.89 -17.27 17.46
CA PHE A 112 -15.94 -17.78 16.08
C PHE A 112 -14.57 -18.27 15.60
N GLY A 113 -13.49 -17.66 16.05
CA GLY A 113 -12.11 -18.06 15.74
C GLY A 113 -11.72 -19.44 16.28
N GLU A 114 -12.39 -19.92 17.33
CA GLU A 114 -12.15 -21.25 17.91
C GLU A 114 -12.86 -22.38 17.15
N ILE A 115 -13.79 -22.08 16.23
CA ILE A 115 -14.48 -23.10 15.45
C ILE A 115 -13.51 -23.77 14.46
N ALA A 116 -13.50 -25.11 14.46
CA ALA A 116 -12.73 -25.88 13.49
C ALA A 116 -13.14 -25.53 12.06
N GLY A 117 -12.14 -25.24 11.18
CA GLY A 117 -12.37 -24.80 9.81
C GLY A 117 -12.43 -23.28 9.64
N VAL A 118 -12.36 -22.50 10.73
CA VAL A 118 -12.15 -21.05 10.66
C VAL A 118 -10.66 -20.77 10.59
N ASN A 119 -10.22 -20.18 9.48
CA ASN A 119 -8.81 -19.90 9.23
C ASN A 119 -8.39 -18.49 9.70
N HIS A 120 -9.34 -17.57 9.75
CA HIS A 120 -9.07 -16.19 10.15
C HIS A 120 -10.37 -15.47 10.53
N VAL A 121 -10.30 -14.62 11.54
CA VAL A 121 -11.37 -13.69 11.91
C VAL A 121 -10.74 -12.31 12.11
N GLU A 122 -11.40 -11.30 11.58
CA GLU A 122 -10.98 -9.91 11.77
C GLU A 122 -12.18 -9.01 12.08
N ILE A 123 -11.94 -8.00 12.90
CA ILE A 123 -12.91 -6.95 13.21
C ILE A 123 -12.62 -5.79 12.25
N PRO A 124 -13.58 -5.42 11.38
CA PRO A 124 -13.40 -4.28 10.48
C PRO A 124 -13.02 -3.02 11.22
N ARG A 125 -12.17 -2.21 10.63
CA ARG A 125 -11.73 -0.94 11.19
C ARG A 125 -12.23 0.21 10.35
N ARG A 126 -12.42 1.36 10.98
CA ARG A 126 -12.72 2.60 10.29
C ARG A 126 -11.47 3.09 9.58
N ILE A 127 -11.66 3.52 8.35
CA ILE A 127 -10.65 4.20 7.54
C ILE A 127 -11.09 5.64 7.33
N THR A 128 -10.14 6.51 7.06
CA THR A 128 -10.41 7.92 6.82
C THR A 128 -10.06 8.30 5.38
N LYS A 129 -10.81 9.25 4.83
CA LYS A 129 -10.37 9.98 3.64
C LYS A 129 -9.02 10.61 3.98
N VAL A 130 -8.07 10.52 3.07
CA VAL A 130 -6.84 11.30 3.15
C VAL A 130 -7.23 12.74 2.81
N GLY A 131 -7.87 13.42 3.76
CA GLY A 131 -8.65 14.64 3.56
C GLY A 131 -7.86 15.77 2.94
N GLY A 132 -8.49 16.48 2.02
CA GLY A 132 -8.04 17.77 1.56
C GLY A 132 -8.02 18.75 2.73
N MET A 133 -6.82 19.14 3.20
CA MET A 133 -6.70 20.07 4.32
C MET A 133 -7.08 21.48 3.87
N SER A 134 -8.10 22.08 4.49
CA SER A 134 -8.29 23.53 4.45
C SER A 134 -7.55 24.17 5.62
N ARG A 135 -6.70 25.14 5.34
CA ARG A 135 -6.02 25.92 6.36
C ARG A 135 -7.08 26.78 7.08
N LYS A 136 -7.06 26.82 8.43
CA LYS A 136 -7.76 27.87 9.20
C LYS A 136 -7.21 29.24 8.76
N SER A 137 -7.86 29.88 7.80
CA SER A 137 -7.63 31.27 7.46
C SER A 137 -8.72 32.13 8.11
N GLY A 138 -8.33 32.91 9.10
CA GLY A 138 -9.20 33.88 9.76
C GLY A 138 -9.51 35.12 8.91
N THR A 139 -9.49 35.01 7.60
CA THR A 139 -9.76 36.12 6.67
C THR A 139 -11.17 36.00 6.12
N PRO A 140 -12.03 37.04 6.26
CA PRO A 140 -13.38 36.98 5.72
C PRO A 140 -13.36 36.93 4.20
N TRP A 141 -14.04 35.96 3.64
CA TRP A 141 -14.21 35.74 2.21
C TRP A 141 -14.83 36.97 1.51
N ARG A 142 -14.07 37.59 0.67
CA ARG A 142 -14.56 38.57 -0.29
C ARG A 142 -13.72 38.50 -1.55
N LYS A 143 -14.24 37.81 -2.54
CA LYS A 143 -14.23 38.10 -3.98
C LYS A 143 -14.51 36.83 -4.75
N LEU A 144 -15.52 36.88 -5.61
CA LEU A 144 -15.55 35.99 -6.79
C LEU A 144 -14.15 35.92 -7.36
N MET A 145 -13.63 34.71 -7.48
CA MET A 145 -12.30 34.49 -8.03
C MET A 145 -12.29 35.02 -9.47
N ALA A 146 -11.22 35.68 -9.82
CA ALA A 146 -10.98 36.04 -11.20
C ALA A 146 -11.05 34.76 -12.04
N LEU A 147 -11.65 34.85 -13.24
CA LEU A 147 -11.62 33.74 -14.18
C LEU A 147 -10.17 33.25 -14.31
N PRO A 148 -9.93 31.93 -14.41
CA PRO A 148 -8.61 31.40 -14.61
C PRO A 148 -7.93 32.09 -15.79
N LYS A 149 -6.60 32.16 -15.76
CA LYS A 149 -5.76 32.66 -16.83
C LYS A 149 -6.14 31.98 -18.15
N ALA A 150 -5.95 32.66 -19.26
CA ALA A 150 -6.14 32.08 -20.58
C ALA A 150 -5.21 30.85 -20.78
N ALA A 151 -5.73 29.83 -21.41
CA ALA A 151 -4.95 28.65 -21.80
C ALA A 151 -3.78 29.04 -22.73
N PRO A 152 -2.64 28.29 -22.71
CA PRO A 152 -1.52 28.54 -23.61
C PRO A 152 -1.92 28.31 -25.08
N SER A 153 -1.18 28.93 -26.00
CA SER A 153 -1.50 28.88 -27.46
C SER A 153 -1.39 27.48 -28.07
N ASN A 154 -0.65 26.56 -27.43
CA ASN A 154 -0.49 25.15 -27.80
C ASN A 154 -1.45 24.21 -27.08
N TYR A 155 -2.38 24.73 -26.32
CA TYR A 155 -3.43 23.92 -25.68
C TYR A 155 -4.37 23.37 -26.77
N PRO A 156 -4.57 22.05 -26.88
CA PRO A 156 -5.24 21.44 -28.01
C PRO A 156 -6.77 21.43 -27.92
N PHE A 157 -7.34 21.84 -26.79
CA PHE A 157 -8.78 21.75 -26.51
C PHE A 157 -9.40 23.14 -26.32
N ASN A 158 -10.66 23.18 -25.83
CA ASN A 158 -11.41 24.42 -25.71
C ASN A 158 -12.05 24.65 -24.33
N ASP A 159 -11.59 23.94 -23.30
CA ASP A 159 -12.19 24.00 -21.95
C ASP A 159 -11.77 25.30 -21.24
N PRO A 160 -12.72 26.13 -20.85
CA PRO A 160 -12.44 27.53 -20.48
C PRO A 160 -11.68 27.68 -19.16
N LEU A 161 -11.72 26.68 -18.25
CA LEU A 161 -11.05 26.73 -16.94
C LEU A 161 -9.65 26.11 -16.95
N PHE A 162 -9.16 25.58 -18.09
CA PHE A 162 -7.83 24.95 -18.20
C PHE A 162 -6.71 25.85 -17.68
N GLY A 163 -6.75 27.13 -17.91
CA GLY A 163 -5.74 28.08 -17.45
C GLY A 163 -5.59 28.15 -15.91
N GLY A 164 -6.54 27.58 -15.16
CA GLY A 164 -6.47 27.41 -13.69
C GLY A 164 -5.90 26.05 -13.27
N GLN A 165 -5.69 25.13 -14.21
CA GLN A 165 -5.18 23.80 -13.94
C GLN A 165 -3.64 23.75 -14.04
N TRP A 166 -2.96 24.46 -13.12
CA TRP A 166 -1.48 24.46 -13.09
C TRP A 166 -0.87 23.06 -12.98
N PRO A 167 -1.50 22.05 -12.38
CA PRO A 167 -0.96 20.70 -12.37
C PRO A 167 -0.76 20.10 -13.75
N LEU A 168 -1.53 20.56 -14.73
CA LEU A 168 -1.46 20.12 -16.13
C LEU A 168 -0.50 20.96 -16.96
N TYR A 169 -0.46 22.28 -16.69
CA TYR A 169 0.45 23.21 -17.34
C TYR A 169 0.79 24.39 -16.44
N ASN A 170 2.03 24.45 -15.99
CA ASN A 170 2.57 25.52 -15.16
C ASN A 170 3.65 26.32 -15.89
N ASP A 171 3.32 27.52 -16.32
CA ASP A 171 4.26 28.44 -16.99
C ASP A 171 5.03 29.36 -16.01
N GLY A 172 4.90 29.12 -14.71
CA GLY A 172 5.54 29.91 -13.65
C GLY A 172 4.85 31.22 -13.33
N THR A 173 3.64 31.48 -13.86
CA THR A 173 2.96 32.77 -13.70
C THR A 173 1.66 32.68 -12.91
N ILE A 174 1.30 31.49 -12.38
CA ILE A 174 0.06 31.29 -11.62
C ILE A 174 0.10 32.07 -10.28
N ASN A 175 1.27 32.20 -9.71
CA ASN A 175 1.55 33.07 -8.57
C ASN A 175 3.03 33.54 -8.58
N ALA A 176 3.41 34.42 -7.63
CA ALA A 176 4.75 34.99 -7.57
C ALA A 176 5.87 33.98 -7.27
N ASN A 177 5.54 32.80 -6.77
CA ASN A 177 6.50 31.77 -6.35
C ASN A 177 6.48 30.54 -7.26
N ALA A 178 5.49 30.39 -8.15
CA ALA A 178 5.37 29.26 -9.05
C ALA A 178 6.62 29.12 -9.94
N GLN A 179 6.99 27.88 -10.21
CA GLN A 179 8.10 27.56 -11.11
C GLN A 179 7.58 26.87 -12.37
N ALA A 180 7.96 27.40 -13.52
CA ALA A 180 7.58 26.83 -14.80
C ALA A 180 7.99 25.35 -14.90
N GLY A 181 7.06 24.53 -15.37
CA GLY A 181 7.26 23.09 -15.52
C GLY A 181 7.01 22.28 -14.24
N ALA A 182 6.68 22.91 -13.10
CA ALA A 182 6.23 22.19 -11.90
C ALA A 182 4.80 21.68 -12.11
N ASP A 183 4.62 20.76 -13.07
CA ASP A 183 3.39 20.14 -13.53
C ASP A 183 3.67 18.71 -14.00
N ILE A 184 2.66 17.99 -14.49
CA ILE A 184 2.79 16.62 -15.00
C ILE A 184 3.20 16.55 -16.49
N ASN A 185 3.53 17.67 -17.15
CA ASN A 185 3.96 17.72 -18.55
C ASN A 185 2.96 17.04 -19.51
N VAL A 186 1.66 17.36 -19.40
CA VAL A 186 0.61 16.64 -20.12
C VAL A 186 0.48 17.02 -21.58
N LEU A 187 0.85 18.27 -22.00
CA LEU A 187 0.62 18.75 -23.36
C LEU A 187 1.30 17.86 -24.43
N PRO A 188 2.57 17.43 -24.28
CA PRO A 188 3.17 16.47 -25.23
C PRO A 188 2.48 15.09 -25.21
N ALA A 189 1.92 14.68 -24.07
CA ALA A 189 1.17 13.43 -24.01
C ALA A 189 -0.10 13.49 -24.85
N TRP A 190 -0.81 14.61 -24.82
CA TRP A 190 -2.03 14.82 -25.60
C TRP A 190 -1.79 14.89 -27.12
N GLU A 191 -0.56 15.09 -27.57
CA GLU A 191 -0.19 14.91 -28.98
C GLU A 191 -0.24 13.43 -29.42
N LYS A 192 -0.15 12.49 -28.46
CA LYS A 192 -0.20 11.04 -28.71
C LYS A 192 -1.59 10.49 -28.46
N THR A 193 -2.13 10.74 -27.28
CA THR A 193 -3.47 10.32 -26.86
C THR A 193 -3.97 11.20 -25.71
N ALA A 194 -5.28 11.42 -25.66
CA ALA A 194 -5.94 12.08 -24.55
C ALA A 194 -6.83 11.11 -23.73
N GLY A 195 -6.67 9.82 -23.93
CA GLY A 195 -7.47 8.79 -23.28
C GLY A 195 -8.23 7.92 -24.27
N ARG A 196 -8.72 6.77 -23.82
CA ARG A 196 -9.45 5.77 -24.62
C ARG A 196 -10.59 5.16 -23.78
N SER A 197 -11.76 4.99 -24.39
CA SER A 197 -13.00 4.62 -23.71
C SER A 197 -13.07 3.18 -23.18
N ASP A 198 -12.15 2.33 -23.57
CA ASP A 198 -12.00 0.96 -23.03
C ASP A 198 -11.04 0.90 -21.81
N VAL A 199 -10.44 2.03 -21.42
CA VAL A 199 -9.67 2.16 -20.20
C VAL A 199 -10.59 2.61 -19.07
N ILE A 200 -10.81 1.74 -18.08
CA ILE A 200 -11.69 2.02 -16.94
C ILE A 200 -10.83 2.28 -15.71
N VAL A 201 -11.09 3.40 -15.04
CA VAL A 201 -10.51 3.79 -13.76
C VAL A 201 -11.60 3.71 -12.70
N ALA A 202 -11.44 2.83 -11.72
CA ALA A 202 -12.32 2.81 -10.56
C ALA A 202 -11.88 3.88 -9.57
N VAL A 203 -12.78 4.77 -9.22
CA VAL A 203 -12.63 5.76 -8.14
C VAL A 203 -13.30 5.20 -6.90
N VAL A 204 -12.50 4.65 -6.00
CA VAL A 204 -12.95 4.08 -4.72
C VAL A 204 -12.89 5.20 -3.69
N ASP A 205 -14.01 5.87 -3.44
CA ASP A 205 -14.09 7.12 -2.68
C ASP A 205 -15.51 7.33 -2.11
N GLU A 206 -15.91 8.55 -1.83
CA GLU A 206 -17.27 8.89 -1.35
C GLU A 206 -18.35 8.89 -2.45
N GLY A 207 -18.04 8.36 -3.60
CA GLY A 207 -18.89 8.43 -4.78
C GLY A 207 -18.55 9.61 -5.69
N VAL A 208 -19.12 9.61 -6.87
CA VAL A 208 -18.92 10.62 -7.93
C VAL A 208 -20.25 11.12 -8.40
N GLU A 209 -20.43 12.44 -8.54
CA GLU A 209 -21.62 12.99 -9.24
C GLU A 209 -21.57 12.60 -10.72
N TYR A 210 -22.12 11.44 -11.02
CA TYR A 210 -22.13 10.86 -12.37
C TYR A 210 -22.96 11.66 -13.36
N THR A 211 -23.81 12.58 -12.89
CA THR A 211 -24.62 13.52 -13.71
C THR A 211 -23.92 14.84 -13.97
N HIS A 212 -22.74 15.08 -13.38
CA HIS A 212 -21.99 16.31 -13.56
C HIS A 212 -21.74 16.58 -15.05
N PRO A 213 -22.04 17.77 -15.60
CA PRO A 213 -21.96 18.05 -17.05
C PRO A 213 -20.60 17.73 -17.68
N ASP A 214 -19.52 17.87 -16.88
CA ASP A 214 -18.16 17.64 -17.33
C ASP A 214 -17.63 16.21 -17.05
N LEU A 215 -18.44 15.35 -16.43
CA LEU A 215 -18.10 13.96 -16.12
C LEU A 215 -18.98 12.94 -16.84
N ALA A 216 -20.26 13.25 -17.02
CA ALA A 216 -21.28 12.30 -17.48
C ALA A 216 -20.89 11.58 -18.77
N GLY A 217 -20.21 12.23 -19.71
CA GLY A 217 -19.75 11.62 -20.96
C GLY A 217 -18.65 10.56 -20.76
N ASN A 218 -17.87 10.67 -19.71
CA ASN A 218 -16.79 9.74 -19.37
C ASN A 218 -17.11 8.80 -18.21
N MET A 219 -18.36 8.76 -17.74
CA MET A 219 -18.75 7.71 -16.80
C MET A 219 -18.77 6.34 -17.46
N TRP A 220 -18.39 5.32 -16.72
CA TRP A 220 -18.56 3.93 -17.14
C TRP A 220 -20.05 3.60 -17.31
N SER A 221 -20.42 2.76 -18.27
CA SER A 221 -21.81 2.50 -18.63
C SER A 221 -22.65 1.91 -17.48
N GLY A 222 -22.02 1.22 -16.53
CA GLY A 222 -22.64 0.72 -15.29
C GLY A 222 -22.66 1.77 -14.18
N ILE A 223 -22.11 2.99 -14.41
CA ILE A 223 -21.93 4.06 -13.44
C ILE A 223 -21.00 3.65 -12.29
N GLY A 224 -21.37 2.66 -11.50
CA GLY A 224 -20.67 2.16 -10.33
C GLY A 224 -21.62 1.54 -9.32
N LYS A 225 -21.24 1.56 -8.04
CA LYS A 225 -22.04 0.96 -6.97
C LYS A 225 -21.75 1.62 -5.62
N ASN A 226 -22.79 1.68 -4.77
CA ASN A 226 -22.67 1.97 -3.34
C ASN A 226 -22.32 0.68 -2.56
N PHE A 227 -21.20 0.70 -1.82
CA PHE A 227 -20.73 -0.42 -0.99
C PHE A 227 -20.96 -0.19 0.49
N CYS A 228 -21.37 1.02 0.89
CA CYS A 228 -21.67 1.36 2.28
C CYS A 228 -22.96 0.73 2.73
N ASP A 229 -23.97 0.70 1.85
CA ASP A 229 -25.28 0.12 2.10
C ASP A 229 -25.57 -0.97 1.06
N ARG A 230 -25.53 -2.22 1.48
CA ARG A 230 -25.77 -3.38 0.59
C ARG A 230 -27.21 -3.52 0.11
N ASP A 231 -28.12 -2.85 0.77
CA ASP A 231 -29.54 -2.86 0.44
C ASP A 231 -29.95 -1.67 -0.48
N ASN A 232 -29.01 -0.75 -0.74
CA ASN A 232 -29.24 0.44 -1.57
C ASN A 232 -28.06 0.66 -2.53
N ASP A 233 -28.30 0.52 -3.82
CA ASP A 233 -27.30 0.76 -4.87
C ASP A 233 -27.18 2.24 -5.29
N ASP A 234 -28.00 3.15 -4.73
CA ASP A 234 -27.95 4.57 -5.05
C ASP A 234 -26.63 5.19 -4.61
N ILE A 235 -25.89 5.73 -5.57
CA ILE A 235 -24.62 6.39 -5.33
C ILE A 235 -24.89 7.82 -4.88
N THR A 236 -24.27 8.17 -3.75
CA THR A 236 -24.16 9.56 -3.28
C THR A 236 -22.77 10.12 -3.61
N TRP A 237 -22.51 11.41 -3.39
CA TRP A 237 -21.21 12.03 -3.70
C TRP A 237 -20.72 12.99 -2.61
N GLY A 238 -21.31 12.89 -1.45
CA GLY A 238 -20.85 13.49 -0.19
C GLY A 238 -20.43 14.97 -0.31
N GLU A 239 -19.22 15.24 0.13
CA GLU A 239 -18.60 16.58 0.09
C GLU A 239 -17.94 16.91 -1.25
N GLY A 240 -17.98 15.98 -2.22
CA GLY A 240 -17.42 16.15 -3.56
C GLY A 240 -15.97 15.74 -3.71
N HIS A 241 -15.37 15.08 -2.72
CA HIS A 241 -13.99 14.61 -2.80
C HIS A 241 -13.80 13.61 -3.94
N GLY A 242 -14.65 12.57 -4.06
CA GLY A 242 -14.61 11.62 -5.16
C GLY A 242 -14.92 12.25 -6.52
N THR A 243 -15.82 13.27 -6.56
CA THR A 243 -16.12 14.03 -7.77
C THR A 243 -14.90 14.84 -8.21
N HIS A 244 -14.15 15.46 -7.27
CA HIS A 244 -12.92 16.20 -7.55
C HIS A 244 -11.81 15.26 -8.10
N VAL A 245 -11.64 14.11 -7.48
CA VAL A 245 -10.71 13.07 -7.93
C VAL A 245 -11.04 12.61 -9.34
N ALA A 246 -12.32 12.31 -9.62
CA ALA A 246 -12.78 11.87 -10.93
C ALA A 246 -12.53 12.91 -12.03
N GLY A 247 -12.78 14.20 -11.75
CA GLY A 247 -12.54 15.29 -12.70
C GLY A 247 -11.08 15.43 -13.10
N THR A 248 -10.16 15.32 -12.14
CA THR A 248 -8.72 15.32 -12.41
C THR A 248 -8.33 14.20 -13.36
N ILE A 249 -8.91 13.00 -13.21
CA ILE A 249 -8.61 11.86 -14.09
C ILE A 249 -9.20 12.04 -15.48
N ALA A 250 -10.50 12.32 -15.57
CA ALA A 250 -11.24 12.16 -16.82
C ALA A 250 -12.45 13.09 -16.98
N ALA A 251 -12.42 14.34 -16.47
CA ALA A 251 -13.37 15.36 -16.95
C ALA A 251 -13.31 15.41 -18.48
N VAL A 252 -14.47 15.58 -19.13
CA VAL A 252 -14.55 15.49 -20.61
C VAL A 252 -13.83 16.66 -21.24
N SER A 253 -12.63 16.43 -21.77
CA SER A 253 -11.85 17.46 -22.45
C SER A 253 -12.48 17.84 -23.80
N ASN A 254 -12.26 19.08 -24.23
CA ASN A 254 -12.73 19.62 -25.52
C ASN A 254 -14.26 19.60 -25.70
N ASN A 255 -15.00 19.86 -24.64
CA ASN A 255 -16.46 19.95 -24.66
C ASN A 255 -16.97 21.39 -24.54
N GLY A 256 -16.06 22.37 -24.39
CA GLY A 256 -16.38 23.82 -24.32
C GLY A 256 -16.87 24.28 -22.96
N ILE A 257 -16.81 23.43 -21.93
CA ILE A 257 -17.16 23.77 -20.55
C ILE A 257 -16.05 23.33 -19.58
N GLY A 258 -15.98 23.93 -18.42
CA GLY A 258 -15.20 23.50 -17.28
C GLY A 258 -13.71 23.30 -17.53
N ILE A 259 -13.25 22.12 -17.21
CA ILE A 259 -11.84 21.73 -17.10
C ILE A 259 -11.48 20.60 -18.09
N SER A 260 -10.17 20.34 -18.24
CA SER A 260 -9.71 19.13 -18.92
C SER A 260 -9.35 18.05 -17.88
N GLY A 261 -9.84 16.84 -18.07
CA GLY A 261 -9.32 15.65 -17.40
C GLY A 261 -8.03 15.19 -18.06
N ILE A 262 -7.11 14.59 -17.30
CA ILE A 262 -5.81 14.11 -17.84
C ILE A 262 -6.04 13.11 -18.98
N ALA A 263 -6.96 12.17 -18.80
CA ALA A 263 -7.40 11.20 -19.79
C ALA A 263 -8.85 11.46 -20.25
N GLY A 264 -9.23 12.74 -20.35
CA GLY A 264 -10.60 13.20 -20.62
C GLY A 264 -11.10 13.01 -22.06
N GLY A 265 -10.23 12.58 -22.98
CA GLY A 265 -10.54 12.41 -24.39
C GLY A 265 -10.38 13.68 -25.21
N THR A 266 -10.99 13.69 -26.40
CA THR A 266 -10.93 14.80 -27.38
C THR A 266 -12.31 15.40 -27.68
N GLY A 267 -13.26 15.15 -26.79
CA GLY A 267 -14.68 15.53 -26.93
C GLY A 267 -15.61 14.33 -27.08
N GLY A 268 -16.90 14.55 -26.83
CA GLY A 268 -17.93 13.52 -27.02
C GLY A 268 -17.85 12.30 -26.10
N GLY A 269 -17.09 12.37 -25.00
CA GLY A 269 -17.00 11.27 -24.03
C GLY A 269 -16.18 10.08 -24.51
N ASN A 270 -15.13 10.30 -25.28
CA ASN A 270 -14.23 9.24 -25.78
C ASN A 270 -12.98 9.05 -24.89
N GLY A 271 -12.88 9.71 -23.77
CA GLY A 271 -11.82 9.54 -22.77
C GLY A 271 -11.94 8.26 -21.95
N ALA A 272 -11.01 8.07 -21.00
CA ALA A 272 -11.06 7.01 -20.01
C ALA A 272 -12.38 7.07 -19.22
N LYS A 273 -12.86 5.91 -18.79
CA LYS A 273 -14.15 5.78 -18.10
C LYS A 273 -13.99 5.72 -16.60
N ILE A 274 -14.76 6.51 -15.89
CA ILE A 274 -14.82 6.54 -14.43
C ILE A 274 -15.88 5.55 -13.94
N MET A 275 -15.49 4.61 -13.10
CA MET A 275 -16.37 3.73 -12.34
C MET A 275 -16.44 4.24 -10.90
N SER A 276 -17.61 4.69 -10.46
CA SER A 276 -17.81 5.21 -9.10
C SER A 276 -18.02 4.07 -8.12
N CYS A 277 -17.10 3.90 -7.17
CA CYS A 277 -17.20 2.91 -6.11
C CYS A 277 -17.30 3.63 -4.76
N GLU A 278 -18.53 3.85 -4.29
CA GLU A 278 -18.78 4.57 -3.05
C GLU A 278 -18.49 3.71 -1.83
N ILE A 279 -17.54 4.15 -1.00
CA ILE A 279 -17.14 3.48 0.25
C ILE A 279 -17.29 4.38 1.51
N PHE A 280 -17.63 5.65 1.33
CA PHE A 280 -17.89 6.59 2.41
C PHE A 280 -19.32 7.10 2.29
N HIS A 281 -20.09 6.94 3.36
CA HIS A 281 -21.46 7.43 3.41
C HIS A 281 -21.65 8.35 4.63
N PRO A 282 -22.37 9.48 4.52
CA PRO A 282 -22.64 10.33 5.66
C PRO A 282 -23.61 9.62 6.61
N THR A 283 -23.09 9.05 7.69
CA THR A 283 -23.89 8.57 8.82
C THR A 283 -23.69 9.53 9.98
N ASP A 284 -24.75 10.15 10.45
CA ASP A 284 -24.78 11.05 11.62
C ASP A 284 -23.77 12.22 11.58
N GLY A 285 -23.44 12.73 10.38
CA GLY A 285 -22.49 13.82 10.18
C GLY A 285 -21.03 13.39 10.17
N HIS A 286 -20.76 12.09 10.14
CA HIS A 286 -19.42 11.52 9.98
C HIS A 286 -19.35 10.71 8.68
N TYR A 287 -18.33 10.99 7.86
CA TYR A 287 -18.00 10.19 6.68
C TYR A 287 -17.07 9.06 7.11
N ASP A 288 -17.63 7.96 7.56
CA ASP A 288 -16.87 6.77 7.96
C ASP A 288 -17.06 5.66 6.93
N ALA A 289 -15.97 5.21 6.32
CA ALA A 289 -15.97 3.93 5.63
C ALA A 289 -15.59 2.83 6.61
N ASN A 290 -16.29 1.71 6.53
CA ASN A 290 -15.80 0.48 7.13
C ASN A 290 -15.01 -0.32 6.07
N SER A 291 -14.01 -1.07 6.49
CA SER A 291 -13.16 -1.84 5.58
C SER A 291 -13.92 -2.96 4.81
N ASN A 292 -15.19 -3.26 5.14
CA ASN A 292 -16.00 -4.17 4.34
C ASN A 292 -16.32 -3.58 2.98
N ALA A 293 -16.64 -2.29 2.94
CA ALA A 293 -16.91 -1.58 1.69
C ALA A 293 -15.67 -1.57 0.78
N THR A 294 -14.48 -1.33 1.34
CA THR A 294 -13.23 -1.22 0.56
C THR A 294 -12.86 -2.51 -0.14
N ALA A 295 -12.89 -3.64 0.56
CA ALA A 295 -12.52 -4.93 0.01
C ALA A 295 -13.45 -5.33 -1.16
N ASP A 296 -14.77 -5.21 -0.95
CA ASP A 296 -15.77 -5.56 -1.97
C ASP A 296 -15.70 -4.61 -3.18
N ALA A 297 -15.50 -3.30 -2.95
CA ALA A 297 -15.36 -2.30 -4.01
C ALA A 297 -14.14 -2.57 -4.93
N ILE A 298 -12.99 -2.89 -4.35
CA ILE A 298 -11.77 -3.20 -5.11
C ILE A 298 -11.95 -4.46 -5.97
N LYS A 299 -12.56 -5.52 -5.39
CA LYS A 299 -12.87 -6.72 -6.16
C LYS A 299 -13.88 -6.46 -7.27
N TYR A 300 -14.98 -5.75 -6.95
CA TYR A 300 -16.01 -5.38 -7.93
C TYR A 300 -15.41 -4.61 -9.11
N ALA A 301 -14.52 -3.68 -8.85
CA ALA A 301 -13.85 -2.90 -9.89
C ALA A 301 -13.07 -3.81 -10.85
N ALA A 302 -12.29 -4.77 -10.34
CA ALA A 302 -11.58 -5.75 -11.17
C ALA A 302 -12.53 -6.61 -12.00
N ASP A 303 -13.64 -7.06 -11.39
CA ASP A 303 -14.62 -7.93 -12.05
C ASP A 303 -15.37 -7.22 -13.18
N ASN A 304 -15.52 -5.91 -13.08
CA ASN A 304 -16.22 -5.08 -14.06
C ASN A 304 -15.30 -4.34 -15.03
N GLY A 305 -14.03 -4.78 -15.13
CA GLY A 305 -13.12 -4.39 -16.20
C GLY A 305 -12.25 -3.16 -15.92
N ALA A 306 -12.30 -2.58 -14.70
CA ALA A 306 -11.33 -1.56 -14.32
C ALA A 306 -9.92 -2.16 -14.26
N VAL A 307 -8.94 -1.45 -14.81
CA VAL A 307 -7.52 -1.84 -14.78
C VAL A 307 -6.67 -0.87 -13.95
N ILE A 308 -7.26 0.22 -13.50
CA ILE A 308 -6.67 1.20 -12.59
C ILE A 308 -7.64 1.40 -11.43
N CYS A 309 -7.16 1.26 -10.20
CA CYS A 309 -7.92 1.47 -8.96
C CYS A 309 -7.33 2.67 -8.23
N GLN A 310 -8.06 3.75 -8.21
CA GLN A 310 -7.72 5.02 -7.59
C GLN A 310 -8.28 5.07 -6.17
N ASN A 311 -7.40 5.37 -5.18
CA ASN A 311 -7.75 5.36 -3.77
C ASN A 311 -7.13 6.57 -3.05
N SER A 312 -7.98 7.45 -2.54
CA SER A 312 -7.54 8.63 -1.78
C SER A 312 -7.95 8.52 -0.31
N TRP A 313 -7.66 7.37 0.29
CA TRP A 313 -8.01 7.02 1.68
C TRP A 313 -6.98 6.05 2.28
N GLY A 314 -7.00 5.88 3.60
CA GLY A 314 -6.12 4.92 4.29
C GLY A 314 -6.22 5.01 5.80
N TYR A 315 -5.35 4.26 6.48
CA TYR A 315 -5.07 4.41 7.89
C TYR A 315 -3.99 5.48 8.09
N ALA A 316 -4.09 6.23 9.17
CA ALA A 316 -3.07 7.22 9.51
C ALA A 316 -1.67 6.63 9.56
N ALA A 317 -0.68 7.40 9.11
CA ALA A 317 0.72 6.97 9.09
C ALA A 317 1.20 6.56 10.49
N GLY A 318 1.79 5.38 10.60
CA GLY A 318 2.26 4.80 11.86
C GLY A 318 1.18 4.20 12.77
N ALA A 319 -0.10 4.24 12.38
CA ALA A 319 -1.18 3.63 13.17
C ALA A 319 -1.08 2.11 13.24
N LEU A 320 -0.65 1.47 12.16
CA LEU A 320 -0.48 0.02 12.05
C LEU A 320 0.89 -0.32 11.47
N SER A 321 1.54 -1.36 12.00
CA SER A 321 2.64 -2.02 11.29
C SER A 321 2.10 -2.88 10.14
N TYR A 322 2.99 -3.36 9.25
CA TYR A 322 2.60 -4.29 8.18
C TYR A 322 1.89 -5.53 8.73
N ASP A 323 2.46 -6.17 9.76
CA ASP A 323 1.89 -7.38 10.35
C ASP A 323 0.50 -7.12 10.97
N GLN A 324 0.36 -5.98 11.65
CA GLN A 324 -0.92 -5.57 12.22
C GLN A 324 -1.96 -5.32 11.14
N TRP A 325 -1.62 -4.54 10.10
CA TRP A 325 -2.53 -4.25 9.00
C TRP A 325 -2.90 -5.51 8.21
N SER A 326 -1.91 -6.30 7.79
CA SER A 326 -2.12 -7.51 6.99
C SER A 326 -2.90 -8.61 7.71
N SER A 327 -2.99 -8.53 9.04
CA SER A 327 -3.84 -9.38 9.85
C SER A 327 -5.20 -8.76 10.14
N ALA A 328 -5.25 -7.46 10.49
CA ALA A 328 -6.50 -6.80 10.90
C ALA A 328 -7.38 -6.37 9.73
N ASP A 329 -6.84 -6.28 8.52
CA ASP A 329 -7.54 -5.90 7.28
C ASP A 329 -7.11 -6.81 6.09
N ARG A 330 -7.03 -8.08 6.38
CA ARG A 330 -6.58 -9.11 5.43
C ARG A 330 -7.49 -9.21 4.22
N ALA A 331 -8.79 -9.05 4.39
CA ALA A 331 -9.73 -9.09 3.27
C ALA A 331 -9.45 -7.98 2.25
N THR A 332 -9.17 -6.74 2.71
CA THR A 332 -8.78 -5.64 1.82
C THR A 332 -7.45 -5.93 1.11
N LYS A 333 -6.46 -6.45 1.85
CA LYS A 333 -5.19 -6.88 1.25
C LYS A 333 -5.39 -7.91 0.15
N GLU A 334 -6.17 -8.95 0.40
CA GLU A 334 -6.44 -10.01 -0.59
C GLU A 334 -7.25 -9.49 -1.80
N ALA A 335 -8.12 -8.49 -1.61
CA ALA A 335 -8.81 -7.81 -2.70
C ALA A 335 -7.86 -6.95 -3.56
N ILE A 336 -6.87 -6.29 -2.95
CA ILE A 336 -5.79 -5.59 -3.67
C ILE A 336 -4.98 -6.59 -4.50
N ASP A 337 -4.56 -7.71 -3.91
CA ASP A 337 -3.82 -8.76 -4.61
C ASP A 337 -4.63 -9.33 -5.78
N TYR A 338 -5.95 -9.50 -5.58
CA TYR A 338 -6.87 -9.92 -6.63
C TYR A 338 -6.95 -8.91 -7.78
N PHE A 339 -7.08 -7.62 -7.49
CA PHE A 339 -7.12 -6.57 -8.51
C PHE A 339 -5.82 -6.54 -9.34
N ILE A 340 -4.67 -6.56 -8.65
CA ILE A 340 -3.35 -6.53 -9.30
C ILE A 340 -3.19 -7.74 -10.24
N ARG A 341 -3.72 -8.90 -9.84
CA ARG A 341 -3.57 -10.12 -10.61
C ARG A 341 -4.61 -10.29 -11.72
N TYR A 342 -5.87 -9.99 -11.46
CA TYR A 342 -6.99 -10.40 -12.31
C TYR A 342 -7.71 -9.27 -13.04
N ALA A 343 -7.44 -8.00 -12.75
CA ALA A 343 -8.02 -6.91 -13.54
C ALA A 343 -7.61 -7.03 -15.01
N GLY A 344 -8.55 -6.81 -15.93
CA GLY A 344 -8.34 -6.98 -17.36
C GLY A 344 -8.19 -8.42 -17.85
N MET A 345 -8.42 -9.41 -16.97
CA MET A 345 -8.39 -10.84 -17.32
C MET A 345 -9.80 -11.39 -17.48
N SER A 346 -9.92 -12.51 -18.20
CA SER A 346 -11.16 -13.27 -18.36
C SER A 346 -11.74 -13.77 -17.03
N PRO A 347 -13.02 -14.16 -16.98
CA PRO A 347 -13.67 -14.65 -15.74
C PRO A 347 -12.98 -15.85 -15.09
N ASP A 348 -12.25 -16.65 -15.86
CA ASP A 348 -11.42 -17.75 -15.36
C ASP A 348 -10.01 -17.30 -14.92
N GLY A 349 -9.61 -16.06 -15.25
CA GLY A 349 -8.31 -15.47 -14.92
C GLY A 349 -7.15 -15.92 -15.80
N GLU A 350 -7.41 -16.59 -16.94
CA GLU A 350 -6.36 -17.20 -17.77
C GLU A 350 -5.97 -16.35 -18.98
N THR A 351 -6.90 -15.54 -19.52
CA THR A 351 -6.71 -14.80 -20.76
C THR A 351 -6.90 -13.31 -20.52
N GLN A 352 -6.03 -12.47 -21.10
CA GLN A 352 -6.26 -11.03 -21.13
C GLN A 352 -7.45 -10.69 -22.02
N THR A 353 -8.39 -9.94 -21.49
CA THR A 353 -9.60 -9.45 -22.19
C THR A 353 -9.70 -7.92 -22.20
N GLY A 354 -9.06 -7.28 -21.23
CA GLY A 354 -8.97 -5.83 -21.11
C GLY A 354 -7.74 -5.24 -21.82
N PRO A 355 -7.56 -3.92 -21.76
CA PRO A 355 -6.43 -3.24 -22.40
C PRO A 355 -5.08 -3.55 -21.74
N MET A 356 -5.08 -4.11 -20.52
CA MET A 356 -3.88 -4.47 -19.77
C MET A 356 -4.14 -5.76 -18.99
N ALA A 357 -3.14 -6.63 -18.90
CA ALA A 357 -3.16 -7.83 -18.07
C ALA A 357 -2.68 -7.51 -16.65
N GLY A 358 -3.54 -7.79 -15.66
CA GLY A 358 -3.38 -7.32 -14.30
C GLY A 358 -3.71 -5.83 -14.17
N GLY A 359 -3.96 -5.38 -12.94
CA GLY A 359 -4.27 -3.99 -12.65
C GLY A 359 -3.21 -3.29 -11.80
N VAL A 360 -3.35 -1.97 -11.65
CA VAL A 360 -2.59 -1.17 -10.69
C VAL A 360 -3.52 -0.56 -9.67
N VAL A 361 -3.10 -0.59 -8.40
CA VAL A 361 -3.81 0.01 -7.28
C VAL A 361 -2.97 1.17 -6.76
N ILE A 362 -3.51 2.38 -6.85
CA ILE A 362 -2.80 3.63 -6.58
C ILE A 362 -3.43 4.28 -5.35
N PHE A 363 -2.60 4.64 -4.38
CA PHE A 363 -3.01 5.24 -3.12
C PHE A 363 -2.35 6.59 -2.86
N ALA A 364 -3.09 7.49 -2.24
CA ALA A 364 -2.52 8.68 -1.63
C ALA A 364 -1.65 8.29 -0.42
N ALA A 365 -0.44 8.88 -0.31
CA ALA A 365 0.52 8.54 0.75
C ALA A 365 0.10 9.00 2.16
N GLY A 366 -0.82 9.98 2.26
CA GLY A 366 -1.29 10.57 3.51
C GLY A 366 -0.83 12.00 3.72
N ASN A 367 -1.47 12.70 4.66
CA ASN A 367 -1.32 14.15 4.87
C ASN A 367 -0.82 14.51 6.28
N GLU A 368 -0.15 13.60 6.96
CA GLU A 368 0.31 13.76 8.34
C GLU A 368 1.71 14.37 8.45
N ASN A 369 2.37 14.67 7.30
CA ASN A 369 3.79 15.02 7.26
C ASN A 369 4.65 14.00 8.03
N SER A 370 4.42 12.74 7.79
CA SER A 370 5.02 11.62 8.53
C SER A 370 5.96 10.80 7.66
N GLY A 371 7.08 10.34 8.25
CA GLY A 371 7.97 9.35 7.65
C GLY A 371 7.58 7.91 7.97
N GLN A 372 6.48 7.68 8.71
CA GLN A 372 5.97 6.37 9.04
C GLN A 372 5.10 5.80 7.91
N PRO A 373 5.05 4.47 7.73
CA PRO A 373 4.18 3.87 6.72
C PRO A 373 2.70 4.08 7.05
N GLY A 374 1.89 4.44 6.05
CA GLY A 374 0.43 4.47 6.10
C GLY A 374 -0.15 3.38 5.19
N TYR A 375 -0.97 2.47 5.72
CA TYR A 375 -1.57 1.39 4.92
C TYR A 375 -2.97 1.77 4.45
N PRO A 376 -3.38 1.28 3.27
CA PRO A 376 -2.73 0.35 2.32
C PRO A 376 -1.63 0.97 1.44
N ALA A 377 -1.43 2.29 1.41
CA ALA A 377 -0.48 2.95 0.51
C ALA A 377 0.95 2.37 0.60
N ALA A 378 1.42 2.05 1.82
CA ALA A 378 2.74 1.48 2.07
C ALA A 378 2.87 -0.02 1.74
N TYR A 379 1.82 -0.65 1.22
CA TYR A 379 1.88 -2.03 0.74
C TYR A 379 2.57 -2.07 -0.62
N GLU A 380 3.76 -2.66 -0.70
CA GLU A 380 4.66 -2.62 -1.86
C GLU A 380 4.00 -2.86 -3.23
N PRO A 381 3.05 -3.82 -3.39
CA PRO A 381 2.37 -3.99 -4.67
C PRO A 381 1.54 -2.79 -5.15
N CYS A 382 1.13 -1.89 -4.25
CA CYS A 382 0.46 -0.65 -4.58
C CYS A 382 1.43 0.40 -5.15
N ILE A 383 0.91 1.54 -5.55
CA ILE A 383 1.68 2.75 -5.90
C ILE A 383 1.29 3.83 -4.89
N SER A 384 2.25 4.28 -4.09
CA SER A 384 2.07 5.33 -3.08
C SER A 384 2.47 6.70 -3.62
N VAL A 385 1.56 7.68 -3.56
CA VAL A 385 1.73 8.99 -4.20
C VAL A 385 1.84 10.11 -3.18
N ALA A 386 3.00 10.78 -3.14
CA ALA A 386 3.22 12.01 -2.38
C ALA A 386 2.75 13.26 -3.15
N ALA A 387 2.64 14.38 -2.43
CA ALA A 387 2.18 15.65 -2.96
C ALA A 387 3.31 16.67 -3.11
N VAL A 388 3.33 17.37 -4.25
CA VAL A 388 4.16 18.56 -4.48
C VAL A 388 3.31 19.79 -4.74
N SER A 389 3.88 20.98 -4.47
CA SER A 389 3.33 22.29 -4.78
C SER A 389 3.70 22.75 -6.20
N CYS A 390 3.17 23.89 -6.63
CA CYS A 390 3.51 24.52 -7.90
C CYS A 390 4.97 25.08 -7.97
N THR A 391 5.81 24.80 -6.96
CA THR A 391 7.22 25.19 -6.88
C THR A 391 8.19 24.02 -7.03
N TYR A 392 7.74 22.83 -7.37
CA TYR A 392 8.42 21.52 -7.29
C TYR A 392 8.68 21.01 -5.87
N GLU A 393 8.56 21.86 -4.84
CA GLU A 393 8.81 21.46 -3.46
C GLU A 393 7.71 20.56 -2.94
N ALA A 394 8.06 19.67 -2.02
CA ALA A 394 7.09 18.87 -1.27
C ALA A 394 6.03 19.75 -0.63
N ALA A 395 4.77 19.36 -0.71
CA ALA A 395 3.71 20.01 0.05
C ALA A 395 3.94 19.76 1.54
N TRP A 396 3.73 20.78 2.38
CA TRP A 396 4.04 20.74 3.81
C TRP A 396 3.39 19.59 4.60
N TYR A 397 2.27 19.09 4.11
CA TYR A 397 1.49 18.03 4.74
C TYR A 397 1.86 16.63 4.25
N THR A 398 2.59 16.50 3.13
CA THR A 398 2.78 15.20 2.47
C THR A 398 3.52 14.20 3.34
N ASN A 399 3.07 12.96 3.36
CA ASN A 399 3.86 11.87 3.89
C ASN A 399 5.05 11.58 2.97
N TYR A 400 6.12 11.02 3.55
CA TYR A 400 7.40 10.82 2.89
C TYR A 400 8.11 9.56 3.43
N GLY A 401 9.14 9.10 2.76
CA GLY A 401 9.96 7.98 3.23
C GLY A 401 10.04 6.84 2.22
N PRO A 402 10.58 5.68 2.64
CA PRO A 402 10.89 4.59 1.72
C PRO A 402 9.65 3.86 1.16
N THR A 403 8.47 4.13 1.70
CA THR A 403 7.21 3.54 1.23
C THR A 403 6.43 4.46 0.28
N VAL A 404 7.05 5.56 -0.17
CA VAL A 404 6.50 6.46 -1.17
C VAL A 404 7.22 6.22 -2.49
N ASP A 405 6.47 5.95 -3.56
CA ASP A 405 7.02 5.53 -4.84
C ASP A 405 7.22 6.68 -5.82
N ILE A 406 6.26 7.61 -5.86
CA ILE A 406 6.18 8.68 -6.86
C ILE A 406 5.49 9.89 -6.25
N CYS A 407 5.70 11.07 -6.81
CA CYS A 407 4.93 12.25 -6.42
C CYS A 407 4.22 12.89 -7.61
N ALA A 408 3.21 13.68 -7.29
CA ALA A 408 2.43 14.45 -8.26
C ALA A 408 1.91 15.76 -7.64
N PRO A 409 1.37 16.68 -8.42
CA PRO A 409 0.77 17.91 -7.91
C PRO A 409 -0.37 17.64 -6.93
N GLY A 410 -0.16 17.92 -5.64
CA GLY A 410 -1.17 17.86 -4.59
C GLY A 410 -1.69 19.22 -4.18
N GLY A 411 -0.97 20.27 -4.55
CA GLY A 411 -1.32 21.66 -4.26
C GLY A 411 -0.94 22.12 -2.86
N GLY A 412 -1.21 23.39 -2.61
CA GLY A 412 -0.97 24.04 -1.33
C GLY A 412 0.39 24.74 -1.19
N ASP A 413 0.69 25.17 0.02
CA ASP A 413 1.98 25.77 0.36
C ASP A 413 3.10 24.73 0.23
N ALA A 414 4.27 25.16 -0.19
CA ALA A 414 5.49 24.39 -0.04
C ALA A 414 5.85 24.23 1.46
N ALA A 415 6.68 23.26 1.78
CA ALA A 415 7.14 23.05 3.16
C ALA A 415 7.91 24.28 3.72
N ASP A 416 8.48 25.10 2.86
CA ASP A 416 9.06 26.39 3.21
C ASP A 416 8.02 27.51 3.22
N PHE A 417 7.42 27.77 4.38
CA PHE A 417 6.45 28.86 4.59
C PHE A 417 7.01 30.29 4.44
N SER A 418 8.29 30.46 4.14
CA SER A 418 8.84 31.79 3.81
C SER A 418 8.24 32.36 2.51
N ARG A 419 7.63 31.49 1.70
CA ARG A 419 6.99 31.81 0.41
C ARG A 419 5.54 31.29 0.39
N PRO A 420 4.61 31.92 1.14
CA PRO A 420 3.23 31.46 1.19
C PRO A 420 2.58 31.52 -0.20
N ILE A 421 1.84 30.49 -0.53
CA ILE A 421 1.03 30.39 -1.75
C ILE A 421 -0.42 30.67 -1.39
N HIS A 422 -1.06 31.56 -2.12
CA HIS A 422 -2.47 31.86 -1.90
C HIS A 422 -3.34 30.68 -2.36
N TYR A 423 -4.40 30.43 -1.61
CA TYR A 423 -5.32 29.30 -1.72
C TYR A 423 -5.70 28.93 -3.17
N ASN A 424 -6.27 29.88 -3.91
CA ASN A 424 -6.76 29.70 -5.28
C ASN A 424 -5.65 29.71 -6.36
N GLU A 425 -4.40 29.98 -5.99
CA GLU A 425 -3.28 30.06 -6.92
C GLU A 425 -2.37 28.82 -6.83
N GLY A 426 -2.47 28.06 -5.75
CA GLY A 426 -1.62 26.90 -5.48
C GLY A 426 -2.37 25.57 -5.30
N TYR A 427 -3.71 25.61 -5.21
CA TYR A 427 -4.52 24.40 -5.05
C TYR A 427 -4.93 23.81 -6.41
N ASN A 428 -5.42 22.59 -6.41
CA ASN A 428 -5.81 21.87 -7.61
C ASN A 428 -7.26 22.16 -7.96
N LEU A 429 -7.49 22.68 -9.15
CA LEU A 429 -8.82 22.90 -9.70
C LEU A 429 -9.37 21.63 -10.32
N SER A 430 -10.58 21.21 -9.90
CA SER A 430 -11.29 20.09 -10.50
C SER A 430 -12.80 20.23 -10.34
N THR A 431 -13.56 19.23 -10.78
CA THR A 431 -15.03 19.18 -10.64
C THR A 431 -15.46 19.04 -9.20
N LEU A 432 -16.57 19.65 -8.83
CA LEU A 432 -17.27 19.48 -7.56
C LEU A 432 -18.77 19.26 -7.84
N PRO A 433 -19.51 18.64 -6.92
CA PRO A 433 -20.93 18.43 -7.11
C PRO A 433 -21.70 19.74 -7.37
N THR A 434 -22.58 19.69 -8.36
CA THR A 434 -23.36 20.86 -8.80
C THR A 434 -24.48 21.26 -7.85
N ASP A 435 -24.86 20.39 -6.94
CA ASP A 435 -25.90 20.59 -5.92
C ASP A 435 -25.37 21.10 -4.57
N LEU A 436 -24.05 21.11 -4.36
CA LEU A 436 -23.46 21.72 -3.18
C LEU A 436 -23.46 23.25 -3.27
N GLN A 437 -23.64 23.91 -2.14
CA GLN A 437 -23.64 25.36 -2.08
C GLN A 437 -22.24 25.90 -1.76
N ASN A 438 -21.84 26.99 -2.43
CA ASN A 438 -20.61 27.69 -2.14
C ASN A 438 -20.56 28.17 -0.69
N GLY A 439 -19.42 27.97 -0.04
CA GLY A 439 -19.26 28.28 1.38
C GLY A 439 -19.86 27.24 2.32
N MET A 440 -20.36 26.12 1.81
CA MET A 440 -20.82 25.00 2.62
C MET A 440 -19.64 24.46 3.44
N THR A 441 -19.87 24.27 4.73
CA THR A 441 -18.83 23.90 5.68
C THR A 441 -19.13 22.53 6.26
N PHE A 442 -18.18 21.63 6.15
CA PHE A 442 -18.20 20.29 6.73
C PHE A 442 -17.31 20.25 7.95
N VAL A 443 -17.76 19.55 8.97
CA VAL A 443 -17.03 19.33 10.22
C VAL A 443 -16.72 17.85 10.31
N TYR A 444 -15.45 17.50 10.41
CA TYR A 444 -15.02 16.11 10.57
C TYR A 444 -13.98 15.98 11.68
N THR A 445 -13.86 14.79 12.21
CA THR A 445 -12.83 14.49 13.20
C THR A 445 -11.66 13.82 12.49
N ASN A 446 -10.48 14.45 12.53
CA ASN A 446 -9.28 13.85 11.94
C ASN A 446 -8.80 12.63 12.75
N PHE A 447 -7.83 11.89 12.19
CA PHE A 447 -7.25 10.71 12.82
C PHE A 447 -6.60 10.98 14.19
N ARG A 448 -6.30 12.25 14.54
CA ARG A 448 -5.82 12.66 15.87
C ARG A 448 -6.96 12.90 16.87
N GLY A 449 -8.21 12.75 16.43
CA GLY A 449 -9.40 13.07 17.22
C GLY A 449 -9.63 14.58 17.37
N GLU A 450 -9.02 15.40 16.51
CA GLU A 450 -9.23 16.83 16.45
C GLU A 450 -10.40 17.13 15.50
N VAL A 451 -11.26 18.05 15.90
CA VAL A 451 -12.37 18.49 15.04
C VAL A 451 -11.84 19.52 14.04
N GLU A 452 -11.92 19.18 12.78
CA GLU A 452 -11.56 20.05 11.66
C GLU A 452 -12.79 20.51 10.89
N THR A 453 -12.64 21.64 10.21
CA THR A 453 -13.70 22.24 9.43
C THR A 453 -13.20 22.45 8.01
N HIS A 454 -13.88 21.87 7.03
CA HIS A 454 -13.62 22.05 5.61
C HIS A 454 -14.71 22.93 4.99
N THR A 455 -14.32 23.96 4.25
CA THR A 455 -15.25 24.83 3.53
C THR A 455 -15.01 24.65 2.03
N ILE A 456 -16.08 24.39 1.28
CA ILE A 456 -16.03 24.27 -0.17
C ILE A 456 -15.99 25.63 -0.83
N ASP A 457 -15.02 25.83 -1.70
CA ASP A 457 -14.84 27.04 -2.49
C ASP A 457 -14.96 26.73 -3.97
N TYR A 458 -16.06 27.19 -4.55
CA TYR A 458 -16.30 27.09 -5.97
C TYR A 458 -15.64 28.21 -6.76
N VAL A 459 -15.21 27.92 -7.99
CA VAL A 459 -14.86 28.96 -8.98
C VAL A 459 -16.11 29.72 -9.40
N SER A 460 -17.23 29.02 -9.47
CA SER A 460 -18.55 29.61 -9.76
C SER A 460 -19.63 28.75 -9.12
N GLU A 461 -20.56 29.38 -8.43
CA GLU A 461 -21.69 28.71 -7.75
C GLU A 461 -22.59 27.90 -8.69
N THR A 462 -22.51 28.16 -10.00
CA THR A 462 -23.39 27.54 -11.00
C THR A 462 -22.70 26.45 -11.84
N LEU A 463 -21.40 26.25 -11.70
CA LEU A 463 -20.62 25.37 -12.59
C LEU A 463 -20.06 24.10 -11.96
N GLY A 464 -20.10 23.96 -10.64
CA GLY A 464 -19.60 22.74 -9.97
C GLY A 464 -18.09 22.52 -10.10
N TYR A 465 -17.27 23.57 -9.93
CA TYR A 465 -15.80 23.48 -9.98
C TYR A 465 -15.18 24.19 -8.78
N GLY A 466 -14.14 23.61 -8.21
CA GLY A 466 -13.47 24.18 -7.06
C GLY A 466 -12.06 23.67 -6.84
N TYR A 467 -11.43 24.20 -5.80
CA TYR A 467 -10.03 23.97 -5.47
C TYR A 467 -9.89 23.11 -4.22
N MET A 468 -9.07 22.06 -4.31
CA MET A 468 -8.66 21.24 -3.17
C MET A 468 -7.14 21.03 -3.18
N GLN A 469 -6.61 20.63 -2.00
CA GLN A 469 -5.22 20.20 -1.84
C GLN A 469 -5.16 18.90 -1.06
N GLY A 470 -4.09 18.15 -1.22
CA GLY A 470 -3.84 16.90 -0.51
C GLY A 470 -3.12 15.88 -1.36
N THR A 471 -2.55 14.86 -0.74
CA THR A 471 -2.07 13.66 -1.48
C THR A 471 -3.25 12.99 -2.20
N SER A 472 -4.49 13.21 -1.73
CA SER A 472 -5.73 12.84 -2.42
C SER A 472 -5.88 13.48 -3.80
N MET A 473 -5.34 14.67 -4.03
CA MET A 473 -5.35 15.34 -5.32
C MET A 473 -4.12 14.99 -6.15
N ALA A 474 -3.00 14.63 -5.50
CA ALA A 474 -1.81 14.10 -6.21
C ALA A 474 -2.07 12.72 -6.82
N CYS A 475 -2.70 11.83 -6.07
CA CYS A 475 -3.01 10.46 -6.47
C CYS A 475 -3.76 10.36 -7.82
N PRO A 476 -4.85 11.11 -8.09
CA PRO A 476 -5.55 11.05 -9.37
C PRO A 476 -4.73 11.57 -10.55
N HIS A 477 -3.70 12.41 -10.33
CA HIS A 477 -2.79 12.78 -11.41
C HIS A 477 -1.99 11.57 -11.90
N VAL A 478 -1.49 10.73 -10.98
CA VAL A 478 -0.82 9.47 -11.33
C VAL A 478 -1.79 8.50 -12.00
N SER A 479 -3.02 8.39 -11.50
CA SER A 479 -4.07 7.54 -12.09
C SER A 479 -4.44 8.00 -13.52
N GLY A 480 -4.52 9.31 -13.75
CA GLY A 480 -4.77 9.88 -15.08
C GLY A 480 -3.62 9.62 -16.06
N VAL A 481 -2.36 9.78 -15.61
CA VAL A 481 -1.18 9.44 -16.43
C VAL A 481 -1.13 7.93 -16.70
N ALA A 482 -1.45 7.09 -15.72
CA ALA A 482 -1.58 5.65 -15.93
C ALA A 482 -2.65 5.33 -16.99
N ALA A 483 -3.79 6.04 -16.98
CA ALA A 483 -4.83 5.89 -18.01
C ALA A 483 -4.36 6.31 -19.39
N LEU A 484 -3.56 7.37 -19.52
CA LEU A 484 -2.92 7.75 -20.79
C LEU A 484 -1.94 6.69 -21.27
N ILE A 485 -1.11 6.13 -20.40
CA ILE A 485 -0.17 5.04 -20.74
C ILE A 485 -0.93 3.83 -21.27
N VAL A 486 -1.98 3.38 -20.55
CA VAL A 486 -2.83 2.27 -21.01
C VAL A 486 -3.53 2.63 -22.33
N SER A 487 -3.95 3.87 -22.50
CA SER A 487 -4.60 4.33 -23.75
C SER A 487 -3.66 4.27 -24.95
N GLN A 488 -2.37 4.54 -24.75
CA GLN A 488 -1.36 4.52 -25.81
C GLN A 488 -0.83 3.11 -26.11
N PHE A 489 -0.50 2.35 -25.06
CA PHE A 489 0.24 1.09 -25.18
C PHE A 489 -0.62 -0.14 -24.90
N GLY A 490 -1.81 0.04 -24.33
CA GLY A 490 -2.70 -1.06 -23.96
C GLY A 490 -3.15 -1.87 -25.16
N ALA A 491 -2.73 -3.13 -25.18
CA ALA A 491 -2.96 -4.14 -26.22
C ALA A 491 -2.79 -5.54 -25.61
N PRO A 492 -3.15 -6.61 -26.30
CA PRO A 492 -2.82 -7.96 -25.85
C PRO A 492 -1.32 -8.12 -25.58
N GLY A 493 -0.98 -8.55 -24.34
CA GLY A 493 0.39 -8.68 -23.85
C GLY A 493 0.92 -7.45 -23.11
N PHE A 494 0.22 -6.31 -23.06
CA PHE A 494 0.58 -5.20 -22.20
C PHE A 494 0.18 -5.50 -20.75
N THR A 495 1.09 -5.29 -19.80
CA THR A 495 0.95 -5.71 -18.39
C THR A 495 1.04 -4.52 -17.44
N ASN A 496 0.50 -4.70 -16.23
CA ASN A 496 0.64 -3.75 -15.13
C ASN A 496 2.11 -3.47 -14.73
N LYS A 497 3.01 -4.45 -14.88
CA LYS A 497 4.45 -4.24 -14.66
C LYS A 497 5.05 -3.26 -15.68
N GLN A 498 4.70 -3.41 -16.96
CA GLN A 498 5.14 -2.47 -18.00
C GLN A 498 4.61 -1.07 -17.78
N LEU A 499 3.37 -0.95 -17.28
CA LEU A 499 2.82 0.34 -16.88
C LEU A 499 3.63 0.97 -15.74
N LYS A 500 3.88 0.22 -14.65
CA LYS A 500 4.69 0.70 -13.52
C LYS A 500 6.09 1.11 -13.95
N GLU A 501 6.75 0.31 -14.79
CA GLU A 501 8.07 0.62 -15.35
C GLU A 501 8.06 1.96 -16.11
N LYS A 502 7.05 2.19 -16.96
CA LYS A 502 6.91 3.47 -17.67
C LYS A 502 6.70 4.63 -16.71
N LEU A 503 5.81 4.50 -15.73
CA LEU A 503 5.58 5.55 -14.72
C LEU A 503 6.86 5.94 -13.99
N PHE A 504 7.63 4.96 -13.49
CA PHE A 504 8.77 5.22 -12.62
C PHE A 504 10.04 5.59 -13.38
N SER A 505 10.32 4.93 -14.52
CA SER A 505 11.55 5.18 -15.28
C SER A 505 11.57 6.54 -15.98
N THR A 506 10.39 7.10 -16.27
CA THR A 506 10.25 8.39 -16.97
C THR A 506 9.96 9.56 -16.04
N ALA A 507 9.70 9.31 -14.76
CA ALA A 507 9.46 10.35 -13.77
C ALA A 507 10.67 11.26 -13.59
N ARG A 508 10.41 12.57 -13.43
CA ARG A 508 11.44 13.61 -13.33
C ARG A 508 12.05 13.67 -11.93
N ASP A 509 13.37 13.69 -11.86
CA ASP A 509 14.09 13.95 -10.61
C ASP A 509 13.91 15.42 -10.19
N ILE A 510 13.41 15.62 -8.98
CA ILE A 510 13.16 16.94 -8.39
C ILE A 510 13.86 17.13 -7.04
N ASP A 511 14.81 16.27 -6.69
CA ASP A 511 15.51 16.32 -5.40
C ASP A 511 16.24 17.64 -5.15
N SER A 512 16.73 18.29 -6.21
CA SER A 512 17.41 19.59 -6.11
C SER A 512 16.50 20.75 -5.67
N TYR A 513 15.19 20.58 -5.77
CA TYR A 513 14.19 21.56 -5.31
C TYR A 513 13.75 21.33 -3.87
N GLN A 514 14.12 20.18 -3.25
CA GLN A 514 13.56 19.77 -1.97
C GLN A 514 14.23 20.50 -0.79
N GLY A 515 13.38 21.22 -0.06
CA GLY A 515 13.73 21.89 1.19
C GLY A 515 13.74 20.98 2.43
N PRO A 516 13.89 21.58 3.63
CA PRO A 516 13.83 20.85 4.88
C PRO A 516 12.42 20.29 5.14
N ILE A 517 12.37 19.16 5.84
CA ILE A 517 11.10 18.58 6.30
C ILE A 517 10.43 19.53 7.29
N TYR A 518 9.16 19.85 7.03
CA TYR A 518 8.36 20.74 7.88
C TYR A 518 8.29 20.19 9.31
N ASN A 519 8.71 20.99 10.29
CA ASN A 519 8.80 20.59 11.71
C ASN A 519 9.58 19.29 11.99
N GLY A 520 10.34 18.76 11.02
CA GLY A 520 11.12 17.53 11.12
C GLY A 520 12.63 17.75 11.02
N ARG A 521 13.38 16.67 10.87
CA ARG A 521 14.84 16.68 10.65
C ARG A 521 15.18 16.17 9.26
N GLY A 522 16.13 16.84 8.60
CA GLY A 522 16.59 16.45 7.25
C GLY A 522 15.83 17.15 6.14
N THR A 523 15.85 16.57 4.96
CA THR A 523 15.21 17.10 3.75
C THR A 523 14.26 16.07 3.15
N TYR A 524 13.32 16.54 2.31
CA TYR A 524 12.43 15.66 1.52
C TYR A 524 13.16 15.02 0.33
N ALA A 525 14.37 15.47 -0.05
CA ALA A 525 15.14 14.89 -1.15
C ALA A 525 15.32 13.37 -0.98
N GLY A 526 14.99 12.60 -2.02
CA GLY A 526 14.99 11.14 -2.02
C GLY A 526 13.88 10.47 -1.18
N LYS A 527 12.87 11.22 -0.73
CA LYS A 527 11.85 10.71 0.20
C LYS A 527 10.40 10.82 -0.29
N ILE A 528 10.17 11.54 -1.38
CA ILE A 528 8.81 11.73 -1.93
C ILE A 528 8.67 11.09 -3.33
N GLY A 529 9.66 10.30 -3.74
CA GLY A 529 9.72 9.79 -5.11
C GLY A 529 10.03 10.89 -6.13
N LYS A 530 9.99 10.54 -7.41
CA LYS A 530 10.16 11.45 -8.54
C LYS A 530 8.81 12.00 -9.00
N LEU A 531 8.80 13.16 -9.63
CA LEU A 531 7.58 13.77 -10.16
C LEU A 531 7.12 13.06 -11.44
N VAL A 532 5.88 12.60 -11.48
CA VAL A 532 5.28 11.96 -12.65
C VAL A 532 5.36 12.86 -13.88
N ASP A 533 5.68 12.27 -15.04
CA ASP A 533 5.80 12.98 -16.33
C ASP A 533 5.03 12.27 -17.44
N ALA A 534 3.88 12.81 -17.80
CA ALA A 534 3.03 12.22 -18.82
C ALA A 534 3.66 12.25 -20.22
N GLY A 535 4.31 13.35 -20.59
CA GLY A 535 4.97 13.50 -21.89
C GLY A 535 6.08 12.47 -22.08
N ALA A 536 6.98 12.36 -21.09
CA ALA A 536 8.08 11.40 -21.14
C ALA A 536 7.58 9.94 -21.10
N ALA A 537 6.53 9.65 -20.33
CA ALA A 537 5.96 8.31 -20.26
C ALA A 537 5.41 7.83 -21.61
N LEU A 538 4.78 8.73 -22.39
CA LEU A 538 4.24 8.39 -23.71
C LEU A 538 5.28 8.44 -24.82
N ASP A 539 6.38 9.16 -24.63
CA ASP A 539 7.50 9.22 -25.59
C ASP A 539 8.52 8.07 -25.41
N SER A 540 8.45 7.32 -24.31
CA SER A 540 9.45 6.33 -23.92
C SER A 540 9.57 5.10 -24.84
N GLY A 541 8.93 5.09 -26.00
CA GLY A 541 8.96 3.98 -26.95
C GLY A 541 8.15 2.75 -26.47
N GLU A 542 8.10 1.72 -27.29
CA GLU A 542 7.53 0.44 -26.83
C GLU A 542 8.43 -0.17 -25.77
N VAL A 543 7.86 -0.54 -24.62
CA VAL A 543 8.53 -1.43 -23.69
C VAL A 543 8.68 -2.77 -24.41
N PRO A 544 9.89 -3.33 -24.50
CA PRO A 544 10.06 -4.67 -25.08
C PRO A 544 9.05 -5.62 -24.45
N PRO A 545 8.40 -6.50 -25.21
CA PRO A 545 7.48 -7.46 -24.66
C PRO A 545 8.22 -8.19 -23.53
N VAL A 546 7.71 -8.07 -22.30
CA VAL A 546 8.18 -8.93 -21.22
C VAL A 546 7.98 -10.34 -21.73
N SER A 547 9.05 -11.14 -21.75
CA SER A 547 8.93 -12.54 -22.13
C SER A 547 7.76 -13.12 -21.34
N ASP A 548 6.73 -13.57 -22.04
CA ASP A 548 5.59 -14.23 -21.41
C ASP A 548 5.96 -15.60 -20.83
N GLN A 549 7.22 -15.99 -21.02
CA GLN A 549 7.81 -17.19 -20.47
C GLN A 549 8.42 -16.87 -19.10
N PRO A 550 7.84 -17.36 -18.00
CA PRO A 550 8.42 -17.15 -16.68
C PRO A 550 9.84 -17.71 -16.59
N THR A 551 10.70 -17.06 -15.82
CA THR A 551 12.04 -17.56 -15.52
C THR A 551 12.35 -17.36 -14.03
N ILE A 552 13.19 -18.24 -13.49
CA ILE A 552 13.71 -18.17 -12.11
C ILE A 552 15.23 -18.32 -12.19
N THR A 553 15.93 -17.23 -11.92
CA THR A 553 17.39 -17.17 -11.99
C THR A 553 17.97 -17.09 -10.57
N PRO A 554 18.74 -18.08 -10.11
CA PRO A 554 19.41 -18.02 -8.81
C PRO A 554 20.53 -16.98 -8.82
N ALA A 555 20.85 -16.41 -7.65
CA ALA A 555 22.01 -15.54 -7.49
C ALA A 555 23.29 -16.25 -7.94
N THR A 556 24.24 -15.46 -8.47
CA THR A 556 25.50 -16.00 -9.00
C THR A 556 26.24 -16.83 -7.95
N GLY A 557 26.59 -18.06 -8.29
CA GLY A 557 27.28 -19.00 -7.40
C GLY A 557 26.39 -19.69 -6.36
N GLN A 558 25.08 -19.46 -6.39
CA GLN A 558 24.14 -20.12 -5.50
C GLN A 558 23.93 -21.58 -5.91
N ASN A 559 23.93 -22.48 -4.90
CA ASN A 559 23.58 -23.88 -5.07
C ASN A 559 22.25 -24.18 -4.37
N ASP A 560 21.30 -24.74 -5.09
CA ASP A 560 19.98 -25.12 -4.61
C ASP A 560 19.93 -26.50 -3.94
N THR A 561 21.08 -27.21 -3.92
CA THR A 561 21.21 -28.46 -3.18
C THR A 561 22.35 -28.34 -2.16
N PHE A 562 22.04 -28.49 -0.87
CA PHE A 562 23.00 -28.25 0.21
C PHE A 562 22.64 -29.03 1.48
N THR A 563 23.59 -29.08 2.41
CA THR A 563 23.41 -29.65 3.74
C THR A 563 23.58 -28.53 4.79
N LEU A 564 22.77 -28.53 5.79
CA LEU A 564 22.81 -27.61 6.94
C LEU A 564 23.09 -28.38 8.23
N GLY A 565 23.96 -27.86 9.06
CA GLY A 565 24.12 -28.28 10.44
C GLY A 565 22.94 -27.84 11.33
N ALA A 566 22.82 -28.40 12.52
CA ALA A 566 21.63 -28.28 13.40
C ALA A 566 21.17 -26.84 13.72
N SER A 567 22.06 -25.87 13.67
CA SER A 567 21.76 -24.45 13.97
C SER A 567 22.16 -23.49 12.82
N GLU A 568 22.42 -24.01 11.64
CA GLU A 568 22.78 -23.19 10.51
C GLU A 568 21.56 -22.55 9.86
N ARG A 569 21.77 -21.33 9.32
CA ARG A 569 20.82 -20.63 8.46
C ARG A 569 21.37 -20.49 7.06
N LYS A 570 20.52 -20.69 6.08
CA LYS A 570 20.83 -20.48 4.66
C LYS A 570 19.85 -19.50 4.05
N THR A 571 20.37 -18.47 3.41
CA THR A 571 19.58 -17.54 2.61
C THR A 571 19.86 -17.81 1.13
N LEU A 572 18.78 -17.88 0.34
CA LEU A 572 18.79 -18.08 -1.10
C LEU A 572 18.07 -16.92 -1.75
N GLN A 573 18.59 -16.45 -2.88
CA GLN A 573 17.96 -15.36 -3.65
C GLN A 573 17.73 -15.78 -5.09
N TYR A 574 16.57 -15.44 -5.62
CA TYR A 574 16.14 -15.74 -6.98
C TYR A 574 15.55 -14.51 -7.63
N THR A 575 16.05 -14.16 -8.81
CA THR A 575 15.43 -13.14 -9.65
C THR A 575 14.37 -13.80 -10.52
N LEU A 576 13.14 -13.31 -10.45
CA LEU A 576 12.03 -13.75 -11.28
C LEU A 576 11.88 -12.81 -12.48
N ALA A 577 11.49 -13.33 -13.64
CA ALA A 577 11.11 -12.49 -14.78
C ALA A 577 9.99 -13.17 -15.59
N GLY A 578 9.22 -12.39 -16.34
CA GLY A 578 8.13 -12.89 -17.17
C GLY A 578 6.98 -13.54 -16.40
N TYR A 579 6.84 -13.25 -15.11
CA TYR A 579 5.82 -13.84 -14.25
C TYR A 579 4.72 -12.82 -13.91
N MET A 580 3.53 -13.32 -13.63
CA MET A 580 2.41 -12.57 -13.04
C MET A 580 2.17 -12.98 -11.58
N GLU A 581 2.58 -14.20 -11.23
CA GLU A 581 2.45 -14.77 -9.89
C GLU A 581 3.68 -15.59 -9.56
N TRP A 582 4.03 -15.63 -8.28
CA TRP A 582 4.97 -16.60 -7.75
C TRP A 582 4.45 -17.23 -6.47
N ARG A 583 4.91 -18.43 -6.19
CA ARG A 583 4.65 -19.10 -4.91
C ARG A 583 5.80 -20.02 -4.53
N LEU A 584 5.90 -20.27 -3.25
CA LEU A 584 6.77 -21.30 -2.70
C LEU A 584 5.91 -22.45 -2.18
N ASP A 585 6.01 -23.60 -2.82
CA ASP A 585 5.45 -24.85 -2.33
C ASP A 585 6.46 -25.45 -1.34
N ASP A 586 6.26 -25.17 -0.05
CA ASP A 586 7.07 -25.66 1.05
C ASP A 586 6.22 -26.60 1.94
N PRO A 587 6.35 -27.93 1.77
CA PRO A 587 5.61 -28.90 2.59
C PRO A 587 5.92 -28.82 4.09
N SER A 588 7.07 -28.24 4.46
CA SER A 588 7.45 -28.05 5.87
C SER A 588 6.75 -26.85 6.51
N GLY A 589 6.37 -25.84 5.70
CA GLY A 589 5.81 -24.56 6.16
C GLY A 589 6.79 -23.70 6.98
N LYS A 590 8.11 -23.98 6.91
CA LYS A 590 9.12 -23.38 7.80
C LYS A 590 10.14 -22.49 7.09
N ILE A 591 10.07 -22.39 5.76
CA ILE A 591 10.91 -21.47 5.00
C ILE A 591 10.35 -20.08 5.09
N ALA A 592 11.11 -19.17 5.70
CA ALA A 592 10.78 -17.76 5.66
C ALA A 592 11.01 -17.20 4.24
N LYS A 593 10.07 -16.40 3.72
CA LYS A 593 10.12 -15.87 2.37
C LYS A 593 9.77 -14.38 2.36
N SER A 594 10.47 -13.64 1.51
CA SER A 594 10.16 -12.24 1.18
C SER A 594 10.45 -11.99 -0.30
N ILE A 595 9.87 -10.94 -0.85
CA ILE A 595 10.17 -10.46 -2.19
C ILE A 595 10.45 -8.96 -2.13
N ASP A 596 11.45 -8.52 -2.88
CA ASP A 596 11.81 -7.12 -3.08
C ASP A 596 11.95 -6.90 -4.60
N GLY A 597 11.01 -6.18 -5.18
CA GLY A 597 10.85 -6.12 -6.64
C GLY A 597 10.67 -7.52 -7.22
N ASP A 598 11.58 -7.92 -8.11
CA ASP A 598 11.59 -9.26 -8.72
C ASP A 598 12.53 -10.24 -8.01
N VAL A 599 13.10 -9.89 -6.85
CA VAL A 599 14.04 -10.74 -6.11
C VAL A 599 13.35 -11.40 -4.92
N VAL A 600 13.13 -12.71 -5.04
CA VAL A 600 12.63 -13.55 -3.94
C VAL A 600 13.79 -13.97 -3.06
N THR A 601 13.66 -13.73 -1.76
CA THR A 601 14.61 -14.19 -0.74
C THR A 601 13.95 -15.25 0.13
N LEU A 602 14.61 -16.42 0.23
CA LEU A 602 14.18 -17.55 1.04
C LEU A 602 15.21 -17.78 2.14
N THR A 603 14.76 -17.94 3.40
CA THR A 603 15.63 -18.24 4.53
C THR A 603 15.20 -19.54 5.21
N ILE A 604 16.15 -20.48 5.25
CA ILE A 604 15.99 -21.79 5.88
C ILE A 604 16.80 -21.79 7.18
N ASP A 605 16.13 -21.97 8.32
CA ASP A 605 16.71 -22.07 9.64
C ASP A 605 16.68 -23.53 10.11
N ALA A 606 17.81 -24.20 10.04
CA ALA A 606 17.92 -25.62 10.37
C ALA A 606 17.49 -25.96 11.82
N SER A 607 17.51 -24.99 12.73
CA SER A 607 17.06 -25.19 14.11
C SER A 607 15.59 -25.60 14.22
N GLN A 608 14.77 -25.20 13.24
CA GLN A 608 13.33 -25.48 13.20
C GLN A 608 12.98 -26.86 12.62
N TYR A 609 13.96 -27.60 12.09
CA TYR A 609 13.74 -28.87 11.38
C TYR A 609 14.24 -30.07 12.20
N ALA A 610 13.62 -31.22 12.02
CA ALA A 610 14.21 -32.49 12.43
C ALA A 610 15.38 -32.87 11.48
N ALA A 611 16.24 -33.82 11.86
CA ALA A 611 17.20 -34.38 10.92
C ALA A 611 16.46 -35.08 9.78
N GLY A 612 16.88 -34.83 8.54
CA GLY A 612 16.20 -35.38 7.37
C GLY A 612 16.47 -34.59 6.09
N SER A 613 15.96 -35.10 4.97
CA SER A 613 16.02 -34.44 3.68
C SER A 613 14.68 -33.78 3.36
N TYR A 614 14.73 -32.57 2.86
CA TYR A 614 13.60 -31.70 2.56
C TYR A 614 13.69 -31.16 1.14
N THR A 615 12.53 -30.90 0.56
CA THR A 615 12.44 -30.22 -0.73
C THR A 615 11.38 -29.14 -0.67
N ALA A 616 11.63 -28.02 -1.34
CA ALA A 616 10.66 -26.98 -1.63
C ALA A 616 10.73 -26.63 -3.11
N GLU A 617 9.64 -26.07 -3.64
CA GLU A 617 9.57 -25.67 -5.04
C GLU A 617 9.18 -24.21 -5.15
N LEU A 618 10.05 -23.39 -5.72
CA LEU A 618 9.73 -22.04 -6.12
C LEU A 618 9.14 -22.05 -7.52
N LEU A 619 7.95 -21.47 -7.68
CA LEU A 619 7.26 -21.38 -8.96
C LEU A 619 7.07 -19.92 -9.33
N ALA A 620 7.31 -19.59 -10.59
CA ALA A 620 6.93 -18.33 -11.22
C ALA A 620 5.97 -18.66 -12.37
N MET A 621 4.81 -18.02 -12.40
CA MET A 621 3.72 -18.38 -13.30
C MET A 621 3.24 -17.19 -14.09
N ASN A 622 2.81 -17.43 -15.34
CA ASN A 622 2.16 -16.46 -16.20
C ASN A 622 1.09 -17.19 -17.04
N GLY A 623 -0.15 -17.13 -16.58
CA GLY A 623 -1.23 -17.94 -17.12
C GLY A 623 -0.91 -19.43 -16.98
N THR A 624 -0.95 -20.18 -18.08
CA THR A 624 -0.64 -21.62 -18.10
C THR A 624 0.85 -21.93 -18.12
N LYS A 625 1.70 -20.93 -18.31
CA LYS A 625 3.17 -21.10 -18.36
C LYS A 625 3.75 -21.05 -16.97
N THR A 626 4.64 -21.96 -16.65
CA THR A 626 5.27 -22.04 -15.31
C THR A 626 6.75 -22.31 -15.46
N ALA A 627 7.56 -21.50 -14.77
CA ALA A 627 8.94 -21.86 -14.43
C ALA A 627 8.95 -22.44 -13.01
N LYS A 628 9.78 -23.45 -12.82
CA LYS A 628 9.90 -24.17 -11.55
C LYS A 628 11.35 -24.28 -11.15
N ARG A 629 11.64 -24.06 -9.87
CA ARG A 629 12.94 -24.26 -9.28
C ARG A 629 12.82 -25.11 -8.02
N THR A 630 13.50 -26.27 -8.03
CA THR A 630 13.49 -27.17 -6.86
C THR A 630 14.68 -26.83 -5.97
N ILE A 631 14.43 -26.67 -4.68
CA ILE A 631 15.40 -26.45 -3.63
C ILE A 631 15.44 -27.72 -2.78
N ALA A 632 16.58 -28.41 -2.74
CA ALA A 632 16.75 -29.65 -2.00
C ALA A 632 17.79 -29.43 -0.89
N TYR A 633 17.43 -29.74 0.35
CA TYR A 633 18.37 -29.59 1.45
C TYR A 633 18.23 -30.72 2.47
N THR A 634 19.35 -31.02 3.12
CA THR A 634 19.42 -32.01 4.18
C THR A 634 19.78 -31.27 5.47
N VAL A 635 19.01 -31.47 6.52
CA VAL A 635 19.36 -31.02 7.87
C VAL A 635 20.03 -32.23 8.56
N SER A 636 21.33 -32.13 8.79
CA SER A 636 22.04 -33.07 9.62
C SER A 636 22.09 -32.49 11.04
N LYS A 637 21.28 -33.01 11.94
CA LYS A 637 21.60 -32.95 13.35
C LYS A 637 22.68 -34.01 13.52
N GLY A 638 23.94 -33.55 13.37
CA GLY A 638 25.08 -34.47 13.49
C GLY A 638 24.80 -35.40 14.65
N ASP A 639 24.97 -36.69 14.43
CA ASP A 639 25.02 -37.66 15.52
C ASP A 639 26.11 -37.18 16.49
N ASN A 640 25.67 -36.38 17.48
CA ASN A 640 26.44 -36.20 18.67
C ASN A 640 26.04 -37.40 19.57
N PRO A 641 26.69 -38.53 19.44
CA PRO A 641 26.31 -39.77 20.16
C PRO A 641 26.41 -39.61 21.68
N THR A 642 26.90 -38.46 22.13
CA THR A 642 27.11 -38.13 23.54
C THR A 642 26.21 -37.02 24.05
N GLY A 643 25.37 -36.36 23.22
CA GLY A 643 24.51 -35.25 23.64
C GLY A 643 25.27 -34.00 24.09
N ILE A 644 26.55 -33.85 23.74
CA ILE A 644 27.39 -32.71 24.14
C ILE A 644 27.05 -31.49 23.30
N SER A 645 26.71 -30.38 23.93
CA SER A 645 26.46 -29.10 23.29
C SER A 645 27.09 -27.92 24.04
N MET A 646 27.23 -26.79 23.37
CA MET A 646 27.72 -25.55 23.98
C MET A 646 27.04 -24.33 23.34
N ASP A 647 26.76 -23.36 24.18
CA ASP A 647 26.31 -22.04 23.75
C ASP A 647 27.44 -21.01 23.89
N PHE A 648 27.49 -20.08 22.95
CA PHE A 648 28.49 -19.01 22.86
C PHE A 648 27.77 -17.66 22.85
N TYR A 649 28.01 -16.79 23.84
CA TYR A 649 27.34 -15.49 23.96
C TYR A 649 28.17 -14.44 24.71
N PRO A 650 27.96 -13.15 24.49
CA PRO A 650 27.20 -12.62 23.36
C PRO A 650 27.88 -12.91 22.03
N ASN A 651 27.12 -12.91 20.95
CA ASN A 651 27.67 -12.98 19.59
C ASN A 651 26.93 -11.97 18.72
N PRO A 652 27.59 -10.90 18.26
CA PRO A 652 29.02 -10.59 18.44
C PRO A 652 29.39 -10.21 19.91
N CYS A 653 30.66 -10.39 20.24
CA CYS A 653 31.23 -10.05 21.56
C CYS A 653 32.32 -8.97 21.42
N THR A 654 32.54 -8.16 22.48
CA THR A 654 33.60 -7.12 22.51
C THR A 654 34.80 -7.52 23.37
N ASP A 655 34.55 -7.82 24.63
CA ASP A 655 35.61 -8.03 25.60
C ASP A 655 35.61 -9.43 26.18
N VAL A 656 34.43 -10.04 26.32
CA VAL A 656 34.26 -11.34 26.95
C VAL A 656 33.33 -12.22 26.12
N LEU A 657 33.82 -13.42 25.78
CA LEU A 657 33.03 -14.50 25.23
C LEU A 657 32.70 -15.50 26.33
N ASN A 658 31.42 -15.75 26.54
CA ASN A 658 30.99 -16.82 27.45
C ASN A 658 30.76 -18.10 26.66
N ILE A 659 31.23 -19.22 27.17
CA ILE A 659 30.98 -20.58 26.68
C ILE A 659 30.22 -21.34 27.76
N LEU A 660 28.98 -21.74 27.43
CA LEU A 660 28.11 -22.50 28.31
C LEU A 660 28.06 -23.96 27.84
N PRO A 661 28.77 -24.88 28.49
CA PRO A 661 28.73 -26.29 28.12
C PRO A 661 27.57 -27.01 28.82
N ASN A 662 27.06 -28.08 28.21
CA ASN A 662 26.13 -29.01 28.83
C ASN A 662 26.83 -30.27 29.36
N TYR A 663 28.14 -30.20 29.64
CA TYR A 663 28.94 -31.29 30.18
C TYR A 663 30.06 -30.77 31.09
N SER A 664 30.67 -31.65 31.85
CA SER A 664 31.84 -31.34 32.67
C SER A 664 33.06 -32.11 32.18
N GLY A 665 34.21 -31.42 32.12
CA GLY A 665 35.48 -32.06 31.77
C GLY A 665 36.52 -31.11 31.14
N GLU A 666 37.73 -31.62 31.02
CA GLU A 666 38.84 -30.87 30.41
C GLU A 666 38.62 -30.70 28.88
N SER A 667 38.66 -29.45 28.42
CA SER A 667 38.40 -29.09 27.03
C SER A 667 39.43 -28.12 26.51
N THR A 668 39.85 -28.31 25.26
CA THR A 668 40.75 -27.39 24.56
C THR A 668 39.95 -26.43 23.68
N ILE A 669 40.12 -25.12 23.92
CA ILE A 669 39.48 -24.03 23.18
C ILE A 669 40.52 -23.36 22.28
N ARG A 670 40.25 -23.30 20.96
CA ARG A 670 41.06 -22.64 19.96
C ARG A 670 40.29 -21.56 19.25
N ILE A 671 40.84 -20.39 19.12
CA ILE A 671 40.28 -19.29 18.35
C ILE A 671 41.19 -18.98 17.17
N ARG A 672 40.59 -18.89 15.97
CA ARG A 672 41.29 -18.58 14.72
C ARG A 672 40.67 -17.36 14.05
N ASN A 673 41.48 -16.51 13.47
CA ASN A 673 41.00 -15.37 12.67
C ASN A 673 40.52 -15.84 11.27
N SER A 674 39.97 -14.92 10.48
CA SER A 674 39.45 -15.19 9.13
C SER A 674 40.52 -15.73 8.14
N MET A 675 41.80 -15.57 8.43
CA MET A 675 42.89 -16.14 7.67
C MET A 675 43.32 -17.52 8.13
N GLY A 676 42.63 -18.12 9.14
CA GLY A 676 42.92 -19.41 9.73
C GLY A 676 44.07 -19.42 10.75
N THR A 677 44.65 -18.24 11.10
CA THR A 677 45.72 -18.13 12.08
C THR A 677 45.16 -18.33 13.49
N GLU A 678 45.78 -19.21 14.26
CA GLU A 678 45.40 -19.43 15.67
C GLU A 678 45.84 -18.23 16.51
N VAL A 679 44.87 -17.55 17.16
CA VAL A 679 45.08 -16.36 17.98
C VAL A 679 44.90 -16.64 19.47
N MET A 680 44.29 -17.76 19.83
CA MET A 680 44.14 -18.25 21.18
C MET A 680 44.11 -19.79 21.20
N ASN A 681 44.76 -20.38 22.17
CA ASN A 681 44.70 -21.82 22.44
C ASN A 681 44.84 -22.02 23.96
N ILE A 682 43.75 -22.51 24.57
CA ILE A 682 43.70 -22.69 26.01
C ILE A 682 42.99 -24.01 26.37
N THR A 683 43.47 -24.69 27.40
CA THR A 683 42.79 -25.86 27.95
C THR A 683 42.23 -25.54 29.33
N LEU A 684 40.93 -25.80 29.51
CA LEU A 684 40.20 -25.49 30.71
C LEU A 684 39.30 -26.65 31.11
N GLY A 685 39.07 -26.81 32.42
CA GLY A 685 37.98 -27.65 32.93
C GLY A 685 36.66 -26.93 32.77
N LEU A 686 35.76 -27.44 31.97
CA LEU A 686 34.40 -26.96 31.82
C LEU A 686 33.48 -27.68 32.84
N ILE A 687 32.46 -26.97 33.34
CA ILE A 687 31.46 -27.48 34.27
C ILE A 687 30.08 -27.35 33.63
N ASN A 688 29.28 -28.40 33.68
CA ASN A 688 27.93 -28.44 33.12
C ASN A 688 27.09 -27.25 33.61
N GLU A 689 26.47 -26.53 32.68
CA GLU A 689 25.61 -25.35 32.92
C GLU A 689 26.31 -24.19 33.65
N GLU A 690 27.64 -24.18 33.78
CA GLU A 690 28.42 -23.04 34.26
C GLU A 690 29.15 -22.34 33.13
N PRO A 691 28.92 -21.02 32.88
CA PRO A 691 29.56 -20.31 31.80
C PRO A 691 31.04 -20.04 32.11
N VAL A 692 31.92 -20.45 31.19
CA VAL A 692 33.33 -20.07 31.22
C VAL A 692 33.49 -18.76 30.45
N LYS A 693 34.16 -17.79 31.08
CA LYS A 693 34.45 -16.48 30.50
C LYS A 693 35.83 -16.45 29.89
N LEU A 694 35.91 -16.22 28.60
CA LEU A 694 37.13 -15.97 27.88
C LEU A 694 37.32 -14.46 27.66
N ASP A 695 38.44 -13.93 28.08
CA ASP A 695 38.84 -12.57 27.74
C ASP A 695 39.31 -12.54 26.30
N VAL A 696 38.56 -11.81 25.44
CA VAL A 696 38.84 -11.62 24.02
C VAL A 696 39.12 -10.15 23.71
N SER A 697 39.26 -9.29 24.72
CA SER A 697 39.47 -7.84 24.57
C SER A 697 40.76 -7.49 23.81
N GLY A 698 41.74 -8.41 23.81
CA GLY A 698 42.98 -8.26 23.05
C GLY A 698 42.91 -8.66 21.57
N LEU A 699 41.79 -9.15 21.09
CA LEU A 699 41.60 -9.52 19.68
C LEU A 699 41.18 -8.29 18.87
N ALA A 700 41.69 -8.19 17.66
CA ALA A 700 41.24 -7.13 16.74
C ALA A 700 39.78 -7.35 16.31
N SER A 701 39.07 -6.26 15.98
CA SER A 701 37.72 -6.40 15.43
C SER A 701 37.72 -7.24 14.16
N GLY A 702 36.89 -8.27 14.12
CA GLY A 702 36.83 -9.18 12.98
C GLY A 702 36.03 -10.44 13.29
N THR A 703 35.94 -11.33 12.31
CA THR A 703 35.28 -12.63 12.45
C THR A 703 36.29 -13.69 12.87
N TYR A 704 35.92 -14.47 13.89
CA TYR A 704 36.74 -15.52 14.43
C TYR A 704 36.00 -16.86 14.47
N LEU A 705 36.74 -17.94 14.32
CA LEU A 705 36.28 -19.31 14.44
C LEU A 705 36.71 -19.85 15.81
N VAL A 706 35.75 -20.10 16.69
CA VAL A 706 35.99 -20.71 18.01
C VAL A 706 35.72 -22.20 17.90
N GLN A 707 36.73 -23.02 18.24
CA GLN A 707 36.67 -24.47 18.24
C GLN A 707 36.93 -24.99 19.64
N VAL A 708 36.00 -25.75 20.20
CA VAL A 708 36.16 -26.42 21.47
C VAL A 708 36.24 -27.94 21.26
N THR A 709 37.27 -28.56 21.81
CA THR A 709 37.51 -30.00 21.69
C THR A 709 37.42 -30.64 23.06
N TYR A 710 36.56 -31.67 23.21
CA TYR A 710 36.37 -32.48 24.40
C TYR A 710 36.25 -33.96 24.02
N ASN A 711 37.12 -34.85 24.57
CA ASN A 711 37.13 -36.28 24.29
C ASN A 711 37.07 -36.63 22.79
N GLY A 712 37.77 -35.85 21.93
CA GLY A 712 37.80 -36.06 20.51
C GLY A 712 36.60 -35.44 19.73
N ILE A 713 35.58 -34.95 20.44
CA ILE A 713 34.46 -34.24 19.85
C ILE A 713 34.85 -32.77 19.69
N GLN A 714 34.58 -32.18 18.49
CA GLN A 714 34.85 -30.80 18.21
C GLN A 714 33.55 -30.05 17.94
N ILE A 715 33.34 -28.97 18.67
CA ILE A 715 32.23 -28.00 18.43
C ILE A 715 32.86 -26.70 17.94
N THR A 716 32.38 -26.20 16.83
CA THR A 716 32.94 -25.02 16.17
C THR A 716 31.82 -23.96 16.02
N ARG A 717 32.14 -22.71 16.33
CA ARG A 717 31.24 -21.55 16.14
C ARG A 717 32.00 -20.36 15.56
N THR A 718 31.30 -19.60 14.75
CA THR A 718 31.77 -18.29 14.25
C THR A 718 31.26 -17.20 15.19
N ILE A 719 32.13 -16.34 15.63
CA ILE A 719 31.84 -15.20 16.51
C ILE A 719 32.30 -13.88 15.88
#